data_31935c06059ada4113b72f5c2d4e559c
#
_entry.id   31935c06059ada4113b72f5c2d4e559c
#
_cell.length_a   1.000
_cell.length_b   1.000
_cell.length_c   1.000
_cell.angle_alpha   90.00
_cell.angle_beta   90.00
_cell.angle_gamma   90.00
#
_symmetry.space_group_name_H-M   'P 1'
#
loop_
_entity.id
_entity.type
_entity.pdbx_description
1 polymer ?
#
loop_
_entity_poly.entity_id
_entity_poly.type
_entity_poly.pdbx_seq_one_letter_code
_entity_poly.pdbx_strand_id
1 'polypeptide(L)'
;MGIAFGREICGDYHTSSSREWLVTNGIGGYASGTIAGVLTRRYHGLLIAALQPPLGRTLMLTKLEEIVHYHQQIYALSTDRWSGGKIEPQGYRHIEQFKLDGTIPTWRYACGDALLQKRVWMQQGANTTYVHYDLLRASQPIGLFLKALVNYRDHHGAIKSWGWQMAVDRVETGVKVTAADEATPLYLLSDQAEALTLHDWYYNFDLAVERARGLSDREDHLHVATFHLTLLPGHSITLVASTESSPELNGNTAFKQRQNYEQKLLNFWKTDRAFSAKNDPDWLNQLVLAADQFIVSRTVTLPPPDQIPVYPHSAALLSGKTILAGYPWFSDWGRDTMISLPGLTLATGRSEIARLILRTFSHYVSQGMLPNRFPDAGEQPEYNTVDATLWYFEAIRQYYQVTQDDDLVMELFPTLADIIDWHCRGTRFNIHLDPADGLLYAGETGLQLTWMDAKVGDWVVTPRMGKPIEVNALWYNALRTMARFSRMLGKPHQEYEAIADRTLARFSRFWNSEVGYCYDVLDTPTGNDPTLRPNQIFAVSLTETPLTPAQQRGVVDACARSLLTSYGLRSLAPDQPSYQAHYGGDPRQRDGAYHQGTVWGWLIGAFVIAHLRVYADPIQARQFLEPMADHLNNHGLGSLSEIFEGDPPITPRGCIAQAWTVAEVLRAWNATER
;
A
#
# COMPACT_ATOMS: atom_id res chain seq x y z
N MET A 1 13.85 -3.89 17.38
CA MET A 1 13.74 -5.38 17.37
C MET A 1 13.63 -5.82 15.92
N GLY A 2 14.61 -6.57 15.38
CA GLY A 2 14.55 -7.04 14.00
C GLY A 2 13.53 -8.18 13.85
N ILE A 3 12.84 -8.26 12.71
CA ILE A 3 11.92 -9.37 12.38
C ILE A 3 12.79 -10.60 12.08
N ALA A 4 12.74 -11.63 12.92
CA ALA A 4 13.51 -12.86 12.75
C ALA A 4 12.73 -14.06 13.28
N PHE A 5 12.82 -15.18 12.55
CA PHE A 5 12.16 -16.45 12.88
C PHE A 5 13.15 -17.59 12.77
N GLY A 6 13.11 -18.50 13.74
CA GLY A 6 13.86 -19.75 13.73
C GLY A 6 13.06 -20.90 13.10
N ARG A 7 13.53 -22.12 13.37
CA ARG A 7 12.96 -23.35 12.81
C ARG A 7 11.51 -23.60 13.23
N GLU A 8 11.08 -23.09 14.38
CA GLU A 8 9.73 -23.23 14.91
C GLU A 8 8.67 -22.61 13.98
N ILE A 9 9.02 -21.52 13.28
CA ILE A 9 8.19 -20.86 12.27
C ILE A 9 8.57 -21.33 10.86
N CYS A 10 9.85 -21.30 10.53
CA CYS A 10 10.33 -21.60 9.17
C CYS A 10 10.09 -23.06 8.77
N GLY A 11 10.21 -23.99 9.72
CA GLY A 11 10.01 -25.43 9.52
C GLY A 11 8.56 -25.90 9.51
N ASP A 12 7.61 -25.05 9.85
CA ASP A 12 6.18 -25.32 9.72
C ASP A 12 5.62 -24.67 8.44
N TYR A 13 5.00 -25.51 7.59
CA TYR A 13 4.50 -25.06 6.29
C TYR A 13 3.44 -23.97 6.41
N HIS A 14 2.48 -24.12 7.32
CA HIS A 14 1.35 -23.20 7.43
C HIS A 14 1.80 -21.82 7.92
N THR A 15 2.62 -21.77 8.93
CA THR A 15 3.11 -20.51 9.50
C THR A 15 4.11 -19.82 8.58
N SER A 16 4.99 -20.55 7.88
CA SER A 16 5.96 -19.96 6.97
C SER A 16 5.37 -19.58 5.60
N SER A 17 4.31 -20.26 5.14
CA SER A 17 3.61 -19.90 3.89
C SER A 17 2.59 -18.77 4.06
N SER A 18 2.17 -18.47 5.29
CA SER A 18 1.25 -17.35 5.59
C SER A 18 1.96 -16.03 5.84
N ARG A 19 3.30 -16.02 5.94
CA ARG A 19 4.12 -14.82 6.14
C ARG A 19 4.76 -14.40 4.84
N GLU A 20 4.36 -13.24 4.36
CA GLU A 20 4.77 -12.70 3.06
C GLU A 20 5.73 -11.52 3.23
N TRP A 21 6.79 -11.49 2.46
CA TRP A 21 7.76 -10.40 2.41
C TRP A 21 7.56 -9.56 1.13
N LEU A 22 8.00 -8.30 1.19
CA LEU A 22 7.90 -7.34 0.09
C LEU A 22 9.19 -6.53 -0.04
N VAL A 23 9.69 -6.39 -1.28
CA VAL A 23 10.77 -5.47 -1.66
C VAL A 23 10.31 -4.64 -2.83
N THR A 24 10.61 -3.34 -2.85
CA THR A 24 10.18 -2.42 -3.91
C THR A 24 11.34 -1.64 -4.51
N ASN A 25 11.15 -1.10 -5.72
CA ASN A 25 12.17 -0.37 -6.47
C ASN A 25 11.91 1.14 -6.62
N GLY A 26 10.83 1.69 -6.04
CA GLY A 26 10.49 3.12 -6.10
C GLY A 26 9.97 3.62 -7.47
N ILE A 27 9.68 2.71 -8.40
CA ILE A 27 9.05 3.01 -9.70
C ILE A 27 7.81 2.15 -9.99
N GLY A 28 7.29 1.44 -8.94
CA GLY A 28 6.10 0.59 -9.03
C GLY A 28 6.39 -0.90 -9.18
N GLY A 29 7.60 -1.30 -9.57
CA GLY A 29 8.03 -2.69 -9.59
C GLY A 29 8.32 -3.22 -8.19
N TYR A 30 8.19 -4.53 -8.00
CA TYR A 30 8.40 -5.18 -6.70
C TYR A 30 8.82 -6.63 -6.83
N ALA A 31 9.33 -7.19 -5.72
CA ALA A 31 9.49 -8.61 -5.48
C ALA A 31 8.74 -8.99 -4.21
N SER A 32 8.06 -10.12 -4.21
CA SER A 32 7.29 -10.63 -3.07
C SER A 32 7.20 -12.15 -3.09
N GLY A 33 7.08 -12.73 -1.92
CA GLY A 33 6.93 -14.17 -1.75
C GLY A 33 6.73 -14.53 -0.28
N THR A 34 6.69 -15.83 0.03
CA THR A 34 6.54 -16.34 1.40
C THR A 34 7.89 -16.69 2.02
N ILE A 35 7.95 -16.81 3.36
CA ILE A 35 9.14 -17.36 4.05
C ILE A 35 9.45 -18.76 3.52
N ALA A 36 8.42 -19.60 3.33
CA ALA A 36 8.60 -20.96 2.79
C ALA A 36 9.11 -21.01 1.35
N GLY A 37 9.07 -19.89 0.59
CA GLY A 37 9.41 -19.84 -0.83
C GLY A 37 8.34 -20.44 -1.75
N VAL A 38 7.18 -20.83 -1.22
CA VAL A 38 6.05 -21.35 -2.00
C VAL A 38 5.22 -20.19 -2.58
N LEU A 39 4.75 -20.34 -3.81
CA LEU A 39 3.79 -19.43 -4.43
C LEU A 39 2.41 -19.69 -3.85
N THR A 40 1.78 -18.66 -3.27
CA THR A 40 0.40 -18.74 -2.76
C THR A 40 -0.54 -17.77 -3.46
N ARG A 41 0.05 -16.75 -4.12
CA ARG A 41 -0.66 -15.71 -4.87
C ARG A 41 -0.08 -15.57 -6.28
N ARG A 42 -0.90 -15.11 -7.22
CA ARG A 42 -0.43 -14.69 -8.56
C ARG A 42 0.57 -13.53 -8.51
N TYR A 43 0.59 -12.81 -7.42
CA TYR A 43 1.43 -11.62 -7.18
C TYR A 43 2.81 -11.97 -6.59
N HIS A 44 3.12 -13.24 -6.34
CA HIS A 44 4.45 -13.64 -5.93
C HIS A 44 5.39 -13.70 -7.13
N GLY A 45 6.57 -13.14 -6.97
CA GLY A 45 7.63 -13.14 -7.98
C GLY A 45 8.89 -12.47 -7.47
N LEU A 46 10.03 -12.84 -8.04
CA LEU A 46 11.32 -12.19 -7.78
C LEU A 46 11.52 -10.93 -8.62
N LEU A 47 10.78 -10.78 -9.73
CA LEU A 47 10.72 -9.53 -10.50
C LEU A 47 9.32 -9.37 -11.10
N ILE A 48 8.52 -8.50 -10.50
CA ILE A 48 7.35 -7.90 -11.12
C ILE A 48 7.78 -6.49 -11.54
N ALA A 49 8.04 -6.32 -12.84
CA ALA A 49 8.56 -5.08 -13.39
C ALA A 49 7.44 -4.08 -13.71
N ALA A 50 7.60 -2.82 -13.36
CA ALA A 50 6.76 -1.74 -13.85
C ALA A 50 7.29 -1.30 -15.22
N LEU A 51 6.67 -1.77 -16.31
CA LEU A 51 7.14 -1.50 -17.66
C LEU A 51 6.76 -0.08 -18.16
N GLN A 52 5.77 0.54 -17.52
CA GLN A 52 5.33 1.92 -17.74
C GLN A 52 5.17 2.62 -16.36
N PRO A 53 6.28 2.95 -15.67
CA PRO A 53 6.23 3.39 -14.27
C PRO A 53 5.21 4.49 -13.96
N PRO A 54 4.37 4.29 -12.89
CA PRO A 54 4.31 3.15 -11.96
C PRO A 54 3.42 1.99 -12.42
N LEU A 55 2.95 2.02 -13.65
CA LEU A 55 1.96 1.14 -14.27
C LEU A 55 2.63 0.01 -15.08
N GLY A 56 1.78 -0.86 -15.69
CA GLY A 56 2.24 -1.94 -16.54
C GLY A 56 3.02 -3.01 -15.76
N ARG A 57 2.59 -3.33 -14.54
CA ARG A 57 3.26 -4.30 -13.67
C ARG A 57 3.14 -5.71 -14.25
N THR A 58 4.29 -6.23 -14.69
CA THR A 58 4.42 -7.51 -15.41
C THR A 58 5.30 -8.46 -14.64
N LEU A 59 4.79 -9.68 -14.37
CA LEU A 59 5.60 -10.76 -13.81
C LEU A 59 6.60 -11.25 -14.85
N MET A 60 7.90 -11.17 -14.55
CA MET A 60 8.98 -11.59 -15.43
C MET A 60 9.80 -12.74 -14.85
N LEU A 61 10.31 -12.62 -13.62
CA LEU A 61 10.96 -13.71 -12.90
C LEU A 61 10.08 -14.16 -11.75
N THR A 62 9.56 -15.38 -11.82
CA THR A 62 8.68 -15.93 -10.80
C THR A 62 9.45 -16.37 -9.58
N LYS A 63 10.39 -17.28 -9.74
CA LYS A 63 11.21 -17.82 -8.65
C LYS A 63 12.50 -18.42 -9.15
N LEU A 64 13.43 -18.66 -8.24
CA LEU A 64 14.56 -19.58 -8.42
C LEU A 64 14.27 -20.84 -7.62
N GLU A 65 14.56 -22.00 -8.23
CA GLU A 65 14.58 -23.27 -7.52
C GLU A 65 16.03 -23.65 -7.26
N GLU A 66 16.41 -23.56 -6.00
CA GLU A 66 17.77 -23.82 -5.54
C GLU A 66 17.96 -25.29 -5.22
N ILE A 67 19.02 -25.87 -5.76
CA ILE A 67 19.48 -27.23 -5.45
C ILE A 67 20.95 -27.18 -5.02
N VAL A 68 21.24 -27.79 -3.88
CA VAL A 68 22.59 -27.89 -3.34
C VAL A 68 23.06 -29.37 -3.40
N HIS A 69 24.19 -29.61 -4.07
CA HIS A 69 24.89 -30.89 -4.03
C HIS A 69 26.00 -30.79 -3.00
N TYR A 70 25.93 -31.63 -1.95
CA TYR A 70 26.90 -31.62 -0.86
C TYR A 70 27.03 -32.98 -0.22
N HIS A 71 28.26 -33.46 -0.03
CA HIS A 71 28.58 -34.81 0.53
C HIS A 71 27.76 -35.94 -0.11
N GLN A 72 27.68 -35.98 -1.45
CA GLN A 72 26.92 -37.00 -2.23
C GLN A 72 25.39 -36.95 -1.96
N GLN A 73 24.90 -35.93 -1.25
CA GLN A 73 23.49 -35.71 -1.04
C GLN A 73 22.99 -34.50 -1.86
N ILE A 74 21.71 -34.54 -2.19
CA ILE A 74 21.01 -33.46 -2.92
C ILE A 74 20.00 -32.83 -1.98
N TYR A 75 20.12 -31.51 -1.78
CA TYR A 75 19.21 -30.72 -0.99
C TYR A 75 18.43 -29.81 -1.92
N ALA A 76 17.12 -30.04 -2.09
CA ALA A 76 16.22 -29.11 -2.78
C ALA A 76 15.74 -28.04 -1.76
N LEU A 77 16.10 -26.78 -1.97
CA LEU A 77 15.79 -25.70 -1.05
C LEU A 77 14.51 -24.96 -1.44
N SER A 78 13.99 -25.19 -2.65
CA SER A 78 12.69 -24.66 -3.07
C SER A 78 11.53 -25.39 -2.41
N THR A 79 10.39 -24.71 -2.30
CA THR A 79 9.11 -25.29 -1.87
C THR A 79 8.08 -25.03 -2.94
N ASP A 80 7.40 -26.10 -3.40
CA ASP A 80 6.35 -25.99 -4.39
C ASP A 80 5.10 -26.71 -3.94
N ARG A 81 3.96 -26.12 -4.25
CA ARG A 81 2.66 -26.73 -4.08
C ARG A 81 2.02 -26.95 -5.45
N TRP A 82 1.63 -28.18 -5.70
CA TRP A 82 1.06 -28.60 -6.96
C TRP A 82 -0.46 -28.76 -6.89
N SER A 83 -1.11 -28.78 -8.04
CA SER A 83 -2.52 -29.14 -8.15
C SER A 83 -2.83 -30.40 -7.35
N GLY A 84 -3.89 -30.35 -6.53
CA GLY A 84 -4.22 -31.41 -5.58
C GLY A 84 -3.60 -31.23 -4.18
N GLY A 85 -2.82 -30.16 -3.98
CA GLY A 85 -2.29 -29.79 -2.66
C GLY A 85 -1.00 -30.49 -2.26
N LYS A 86 -0.39 -31.32 -3.12
CA LYS A 86 0.91 -31.96 -2.86
C LYS A 86 2.00 -30.89 -2.73
N ILE A 87 2.81 -30.97 -1.67
CA ILE A 87 3.95 -30.08 -1.43
C ILE A 87 5.22 -30.86 -1.70
N GLU A 88 5.93 -30.52 -2.78
CA GLU A 88 7.17 -31.17 -3.21
C GLU A 88 7.92 -30.30 -4.23
N PRO A 89 9.20 -29.98 -4.01
CA PRO A 89 9.99 -30.31 -2.82
C PRO A 89 9.52 -29.54 -1.58
N GLN A 90 10.08 -29.90 -0.41
CA GLN A 90 9.76 -29.31 0.88
C GLN A 90 10.95 -28.51 1.44
N GLY A 91 11.51 -27.61 0.65
CA GLY A 91 12.70 -26.83 0.99
C GLY A 91 12.59 -25.99 2.25
N TYR A 92 11.36 -25.61 2.65
CA TYR A 92 11.12 -24.90 3.90
C TYR A 92 11.68 -25.62 5.13
N ARG A 93 11.82 -26.94 5.10
CA ARG A 93 12.41 -27.74 6.20
C ARG A 93 13.92 -27.52 6.38
N HIS A 94 14.58 -26.98 5.35
CA HIS A 94 16.00 -26.65 5.41
C HIS A 94 16.26 -25.23 5.93
N ILE A 95 15.22 -24.41 6.10
CA ILE A 95 15.36 -23.03 6.60
C ILE A 95 15.70 -23.06 8.09
N GLU A 96 16.94 -22.73 8.41
CA GLU A 96 17.43 -22.55 9.77
C GLU A 96 16.90 -21.27 10.41
N GLN A 97 16.87 -20.18 9.62
CA GLN A 97 16.46 -18.87 10.03
C GLN A 97 15.96 -18.06 8.84
N PHE A 98 14.92 -17.31 9.06
CA PHE A 98 14.51 -16.17 8.22
C PHE A 98 14.69 -14.86 9.01
N LYS A 99 15.15 -13.82 8.33
CA LYS A 99 15.28 -12.47 8.90
C LYS A 99 14.87 -11.44 7.85
N LEU A 100 14.14 -10.41 8.26
CA LEU A 100 13.97 -9.18 7.49
C LEU A 100 14.95 -8.14 8.04
N ASP A 101 15.97 -7.79 7.26
CA ASP A 101 17.00 -6.81 7.61
C ASP A 101 16.69 -5.48 6.89
N GLY A 102 16.08 -4.55 7.59
CA GLY A 102 15.40 -3.43 6.94
C GLY A 102 14.25 -3.93 6.08
N THR A 103 14.34 -3.77 4.76
CA THR A 103 13.38 -4.35 3.80
C THR A 103 13.93 -5.59 3.08
N ILE A 104 15.11 -6.08 3.45
CA ILE A 104 15.83 -7.15 2.74
C ILE A 104 15.56 -8.51 3.38
N PRO A 105 14.74 -9.40 2.74
CA PRO A 105 14.52 -10.74 3.22
C PRO A 105 15.79 -11.57 3.08
N THR A 106 16.13 -12.27 4.16
CA THR A 106 17.34 -13.07 4.30
C THR A 106 17.00 -14.43 4.86
N TRP A 107 17.36 -15.49 4.16
CA TRP A 107 17.24 -16.90 4.59
C TRP A 107 18.59 -17.47 4.91
N ARG A 108 18.65 -18.38 5.88
CA ARG A 108 19.75 -19.29 6.12
C ARG A 108 19.26 -20.72 5.99
N TYR A 109 19.88 -21.48 5.11
CA TYR A 109 19.57 -22.89 4.86
C TYR A 109 20.66 -23.78 5.42
N ALA A 110 20.27 -24.83 6.17
CA ALA A 110 21.18 -25.86 6.66
C ALA A 110 21.14 -27.08 5.73
N CYS A 111 22.30 -27.44 5.16
CA CYS A 111 22.51 -28.60 4.32
C CYS A 111 23.65 -29.47 4.93
N GLY A 112 23.30 -30.36 5.85
CA GLY A 112 24.30 -31.01 6.70
C GLY A 112 25.03 -30.00 7.59
N ASP A 113 26.37 -29.93 7.51
CA ASP A 113 27.17 -28.92 8.21
C ASP A 113 27.35 -27.61 7.42
N ALA A 114 26.91 -27.60 6.14
CA ALA A 114 26.92 -26.39 5.34
C ALA A 114 25.77 -25.42 5.74
N LEU A 115 26.08 -24.12 5.74
CA LEU A 115 25.14 -23.04 5.98
C LEU A 115 25.17 -22.05 4.81
N LEU A 116 24.13 -22.07 4.00
CA LEU A 116 23.96 -21.18 2.84
C LEU A 116 23.01 -20.04 3.20
N GLN A 117 23.42 -18.80 2.98
CA GLN A 117 22.57 -17.61 3.15
C GLN A 117 22.09 -17.12 1.78
N LYS A 118 20.80 -16.80 1.67
CA LYS A 118 20.16 -16.15 0.52
C LYS A 118 19.63 -14.79 0.93
N ARG A 119 19.83 -13.77 0.10
CA ARG A 119 19.26 -12.40 0.26
C ARG A 119 18.63 -11.95 -1.04
N VAL A 120 17.53 -11.16 -0.94
CA VAL A 120 16.85 -10.57 -2.09
C VAL A 120 16.66 -9.08 -1.86
N TRP A 121 17.03 -8.26 -2.85
CA TRP A 121 16.75 -6.82 -2.85
C TRP A 121 16.57 -6.31 -4.26
N MET A 122 15.98 -5.12 -4.41
CA MET A 122 15.85 -4.44 -5.70
C MET A 122 16.68 -3.17 -5.74
N GLN A 123 17.13 -2.82 -6.94
CA GLN A 123 17.77 -1.55 -7.21
C GLN A 123 16.73 -0.43 -7.19
N GLN A 124 17.01 0.65 -6.48
CA GLN A 124 16.13 1.83 -6.48
C GLN A 124 16.15 2.50 -7.84
N GLY A 125 14.96 2.74 -8.41
CA GLY A 125 14.77 3.40 -9.70
C GLY A 125 14.91 2.51 -10.93
N ALA A 126 15.12 1.19 -10.79
CA ALA A 126 15.27 0.27 -11.91
C ALA A 126 14.47 -1.03 -11.70
N ASN A 127 14.01 -1.66 -12.79
CA ASN A 127 13.40 -3.00 -12.74
C ASN A 127 14.50 -4.07 -12.68
N THR A 128 15.25 -4.07 -11.58
CA THR A 128 16.40 -4.96 -11.35
C THR A 128 16.32 -5.56 -9.96
N THR A 129 16.31 -6.89 -9.89
CA THR A 129 16.32 -7.67 -8.64
C THR A 129 17.63 -8.45 -8.54
N TYR A 130 18.21 -8.40 -7.36
CA TYR A 130 19.41 -9.16 -6.98
C TYR A 130 19.01 -10.31 -6.08
N VAL A 131 19.48 -11.51 -6.41
CA VAL A 131 19.40 -12.69 -5.54
C VAL A 131 20.82 -13.13 -5.26
N HIS A 132 21.24 -13.00 -4.00
CA HIS A 132 22.62 -13.19 -3.57
C HIS A 132 22.73 -14.37 -2.60
N TYR A 133 23.72 -15.21 -2.83
CA TYR A 133 24.00 -16.38 -2.01
C TYR A 133 25.40 -16.32 -1.43
N ASP A 134 25.53 -16.49 -0.10
CA ASP A 134 26.79 -16.61 0.62
C ASP A 134 26.92 -18.00 1.24
N LEU A 135 27.99 -18.71 0.97
CA LEU A 135 28.30 -19.93 1.71
C LEU A 135 29.06 -19.58 3.01
N LEU A 136 28.28 -19.39 4.08
CA LEU A 136 28.82 -18.91 5.35
C LEU A 136 29.75 -19.94 6.03
N ARG A 137 29.44 -21.23 5.86
CA ARG A 137 30.16 -22.33 6.47
C ARG A 137 29.92 -23.60 5.67
N ALA A 138 30.95 -24.39 5.46
CA ALA A 138 30.90 -25.77 4.99
C ALA A 138 32.28 -26.43 5.19
N SER A 139 32.34 -27.73 5.36
CA SER A 139 33.64 -28.49 5.41
C SER A 139 34.23 -28.73 4.02
N GLN A 140 33.42 -28.62 2.95
CA GLN A 140 33.82 -28.75 1.55
C GLN A 140 33.03 -27.78 0.67
N PRO A 141 33.47 -27.53 -0.58
CA PRO A 141 32.69 -26.78 -1.54
C PRO A 141 31.33 -27.44 -1.80
N ILE A 142 30.31 -26.59 -2.12
CA ILE A 142 29.00 -27.06 -2.57
C ILE A 142 28.85 -26.88 -4.08
N GLY A 143 28.11 -27.79 -4.75
CA GLY A 143 27.55 -27.52 -6.07
C GLY A 143 26.22 -26.80 -5.91
N LEU A 144 26.11 -25.56 -6.40
CA LEU A 144 24.87 -24.79 -6.36
C LEU A 144 24.27 -24.72 -7.76
N PHE A 145 22.99 -25.09 -7.87
CA PHE A 145 22.19 -25.01 -9.10
C PHE A 145 20.96 -24.15 -8.85
N LEU A 146 20.75 -23.17 -9.71
CA LEU A 146 19.67 -22.21 -9.64
C LEU A 146 18.81 -22.32 -10.90
N LYS A 147 17.65 -22.95 -10.82
CA LYS A 147 16.70 -23.04 -11.94
C LYS A 147 15.84 -21.80 -11.97
N ALA A 148 15.89 -21.04 -13.05
CA ALA A 148 15.11 -19.82 -13.23
C ALA A 148 13.75 -20.13 -13.88
N LEU A 149 12.67 -19.90 -13.12
CA LEU A 149 11.29 -19.98 -13.60
C LEU A 149 10.77 -18.60 -13.94
N VAL A 150 10.36 -18.40 -15.18
CA VAL A 150 9.91 -17.10 -15.71
C VAL A 150 8.45 -17.16 -16.16
N ASN A 151 7.90 -15.96 -16.33
CA ASN A 151 6.62 -15.72 -16.99
C ASN A 151 6.68 -14.37 -17.75
N TYR A 152 5.61 -14.03 -18.47
CA TYR A 152 5.42 -12.68 -19.01
C TYR A 152 3.93 -12.41 -19.07
N ARG A 153 3.38 -11.82 -18.02
CA ARG A 153 1.97 -11.54 -17.90
C ARG A 153 1.68 -10.35 -16.99
N ASP A 154 0.57 -9.71 -17.21
CA ASP A 154 0.04 -8.75 -16.25
C ASP A 154 -0.05 -9.38 -14.85
N HIS A 155 0.29 -8.63 -13.80
CA HIS A 155 0.37 -9.16 -12.45
C HIS A 155 -1.01 -9.54 -11.89
N HIS A 156 -2.11 -9.00 -12.43
CA HIS A 156 -3.48 -9.42 -12.07
C HIS A 156 -3.93 -10.70 -12.77
N GLY A 157 -3.21 -11.13 -13.81
CA GLY A 157 -3.53 -12.32 -14.58
C GLY A 157 -3.06 -13.62 -13.93
N ALA A 158 -3.39 -14.73 -14.58
CA ALA A 158 -2.79 -16.05 -14.42
C ALA A 158 -2.71 -16.69 -15.81
N ILE A 159 -1.65 -17.44 -16.09
CA ILE A 159 -1.42 -17.98 -17.42
C ILE A 159 -1.24 -19.49 -17.41
N LYS A 160 -1.64 -20.11 -18.54
CA LYS A 160 -1.31 -21.48 -18.92
C LYS A 160 -0.39 -21.44 -20.13
N SER A 161 0.48 -22.44 -20.24
CA SER A 161 1.52 -22.46 -21.26
C SER A 161 0.96 -22.49 -22.69
N TRP A 162 -0.10 -23.25 -22.92
CA TRP A 162 -0.78 -23.41 -24.24
C TRP A 162 0.20 -23.58 -25.41
N GLY A 163 1.40 -24.15 -25.16
CA GLY A 163 2.43 -24.29 -26.16
C GLY A 163 3.20 -23.00 -26.51
N TRP A 164 3.08 -21.97 -25.66
CA TRP A 164 3.79 -20.70 -25.84
C TRP A 164 5.29 -20.88 -25.89
N GLN A 165 5.94 -20.31 -26.92
CA GLN A 165 7.38 -20.33 -27.11
C GLN A 165 7.93 -18.94 -26.81
N MET A 166 8.77 -18.84 -25.77
CA MET A 166 9.58 -17.65 -25.51
C MET A 166 10.97 -17.86 -26.11
N ALA A 167 11.55 -16.84 -26.73
CA ALA A 167 12.95 -16.91 -27.18
C ALA A 167 13.88 -16.84 -25.96
N VAL A 168 14.84 -17.79 -25.90
CA VAL A 168 15.86 -17.86 -24.85
C VAL A 168 17.23 -17.84 -25.50
N ASP A 169 17.86 -16.68 -25.50
CA ASP A 169 19.15 -16.44 -26.13
C ASP A 169 20.27 -16.42 -25.09
N ARG A 170 21.39 -17.07 -25.39
CA ARG A 170 22.59 -16.96 -24.56
C ARG A 170 23.25 -15.59 -24.79
N VAL A 171 23.63 -14.93 -23.71
CA VAL A 171 24.44 -13.70 -23.70
C VAL A 171 25.75 -13.94 -22.94
N GLU A 172 26.69 -13.01 -22.99
CA GLU A 172 28.03 -13.16 -22.43
C GLU A 172 28.02 -13.63 -20.95
N THR A 173 27.14 -13.03 -20.12
CA THR A 173 27.08 -13.31 -18.67
C THR A 173 25.78 -14.00 -18.25
N GLY A 174 25.07 -14.67 -19.18
CA GLY A 174 23.82 -15.35 -18.81
C GLY A 174 22.87 -15.57 -19.97
N VAL A 175 21.58 -15.25 -19.77
CA VAL A 175 20.55 -15.44 -20.78
C VAL A 175 19.64 -14.22 -20.90
N LYS A 176 19.15 -14.00 -22.12
CA LYS A 176 18.08 -13.05 -22.45
C LYS A 176 16.83 -13.83 -22.80
N VAL A 177 15.71 -13.51 -22.18
CA VAL A 177 14.39 -14.12 -22.45
C VAL A 177 13.49 -13.04 -23.09
N THR A 178 12.94 -13.35 -24.27
CA THR A 178 11.99 -12.48 -24.98
C THR A 178 10.68 -13.23 -25.15
N ALA A 179 9.64 -12.74 -24.53
CA ALA A 179 8.35 -13.43 -24.45
C ALA A 179 7.56 -13.41 -25.78
N ALA A 180 7.66 -12.33 -26.53
CA ALA A 180 7.02 -12.10 -27.84
C ALA A 180 7.76 -10.97 -28.56
N ASP A 181 7.43 -10.74 -29.84
CA ASP A 181 7.92 -9.60 -30.59
C ASP A 181 7.56 -8.29 -29.86
N GLU A 182 8.50 -7.35 -29.80
CA GLU A 182 8.39 -6.07 -29.11
C GLU A 182 8.22 -6.13 -27.57
N ALA A 183 8.17 -7.33 -26.98
CA ALA A 183 8.11 -7.46 -25.52
C ALA A 183 9.43 -7.01 -24.88
N THR A 184 9.32 -6.31 -23.74
CA THR A 184 10.50 -5.95 -22.94
C THR A 184 11.23 -7.22 -22.52
N PRO A 185 12.51 -7.38 -22.86
CA PRO A 185 13.27 -8.59 -22.54
C PRO A 185 13.59 -8.67 -21.04
N LEU A 186 13.68 -9.89 -20.53
CA LEU A 186 14.28 -10.21 -19.24
C LEU A 186 15.70 -10.67 -19.43
N TYR A 187 16.65 -10.08 -18.73
CA TYR A 187 18.03 -10.52 -18.63
C TYR A 187 18.23 -11.20 -17.27
N LEU A 188 18.76 -12.44 -17.30
CA LEU A 188 19.20 -13.19 -16.12
C LEU A 188 20.71 -13.32 -16.24
N LEU A 189 21.45 -12.65 -15.37
CA LEU A 189 22.90 -12.43 -15.53
C LEU A 189 23.65 -12.81 -14.25
N SER A 190 24.83 -13.41 -14.42
CA SER A 190 25.83 -13.63 -13.39
C SER A 190 27.21 -13.68 -14.02
N ASP A 191 28.18 -13.01 -13.42
CA ASP A 191 29.59 -13.05 -13.83
C ASP A 191 30.37 -14.25 -13.27
N GLN A 192 29.70 -15.09 -12.44
CA GLN A 192 30.34 -16.18 -11.68
C GLN A 192 29.77 -17.57 -11.98
N ALA A 193 28.56 -17.64 -12.56
CA ALA A 193 27.89 -18.91 -12.84
C ALA A 193 27.79 -19.21 -14.33
N GLU A 194 27.92 -20.48 -14.70
CA GLU A 194 27.63 -20.93 -16.05
C GLU A 194 26.11 -21.12 -16.24
N ALA A 195 25.56 -20.59 -17.33
CA ALA A 195 24.15 -20.69 -17.67
C ALA A 195 23.95 -21.80 -18.73
N LEU A 196 23.11 -22.78 -18.42
CA LEU A 196 22.59 -23.76 -19.36
C LEU A 196 21.17 -23.36 -19.75
N THR A 197 20.93 -23.02 -21.02
CA THR A 197 19.62 -22.66 -21.54
C THR A 197 18.71 -23.88 -21.67
N LEU A 198 17.44 -23.69 -21.34
CA LEU A 198 16.38 -24.70 -21.36
C LEU A 198 15.08 -24.08 -21.87
N HIS A 199 14.05 -24.92 -22.11
CA HIS A 199 12.70 -24.47 -22.46
C HIS A 199 11.68 -25.51 -21.98
N ASP A 200 11.56 -25.65 -20.65
CA ASP A 200 10.72 -26.67 -20.04
C ASP A 200 9.61 -26.05 -19.20
N TRP A 201 8.35 -26.29 -19.57
CA TRP A 201 7.21 -25.79 -18.80
C TRP A 201 6.95 -26.63 -17.56
N TYR A 202 6.80 -25.96 -16.43
CA TYR A 202 6.32 -26.50 -15.17
C TYR A 202 4.85 -26.14 -15.01
N TYR A 203 3.98 -27.15 -14.83
CA TYR A 203 2.53 -27.03 -14.95
C TYR A 203 1.84 -27.06 -13.60
N ASN A 204 0.76 -26.25 -13.46
CA ASN A 204 -0.23 -26.37 -12.41
C ASN A 204 0.33 -26.10 -11.00
N PHE A 205 1.13 -25.05 -10.83
CA PHE A 205 1.40 -24.49 -9.51
C PHE A 205 0.07 -24.11 -8.85
N ASP A 206 -0.08 -24.44 -7.55
CA ASP A 206 -1.30 -24.27 -6.79
C ASP A 206 -1.24 -22.99 -5.94
N LEU A 207 -2.09 -22.00 -6.25
CA LEU A 207 -2.15 -20.71 -5.60
C LEU A 207 -3.27 -20.70 -4.54
N ALA A 208 -2.94 -21.19 -3.33
CA ALA A 208 -3.92 -21.45 -2.28
C ALA A 208 -4.69 -20.22 -1.81
N VAL A 209 -4.04 -19.06 -1.78
CA VAL A 209 -4.68 -17.78 -1.35
C VAL A 209 -5.62 -17.27 -2.44
N GLU A 210 -5.28 -17.42 -3.71
CA GLU A 210 -6.20 -17.06 -4.80
C GLU A 210 -7.45 -17.94 -4.79
N ARG A 211 -7.30 -19.23 -4.48
CA ARG A 211 -8.45 -20.14 -4.30
C ARG A 211 -9.36 -19.69 -3.16
N ALA A 212 -8.79 -19.33 -2.02
CA ALA A 212 -9.56 -18.83 -0.87
C ALA A 212 -10.30 -17.52 -1.16
N ARG A 213 -9.87 -16.78 -2.21
CA ARG A 213 -10.50 -15.55 -2.70
C ARG A 213 -11.51 -15.80 -3.85
N GLY A 214 -11.75 -17.05 -4.23
CA GLY A 214 -12.63 -17.40 -5.33
C GLY A 214 -12.09 -17.03 -6.72
N LEU A 215 -10.77 -16.99 -6.89
CA LEU A 215 -10.08 -16.60 -8.12
C LEU A 215 -9.36 -17.79 -8.77
N SER A 216 -8.88 -17.60 -10.02
CA SER A 216 -8.04 -18.61 -10.70
C SER A 216 -6.82 -18.97 -9.85
N ASP A 217 -6.68 -20.25 -9.52
CA ASP A 217 -5.78 -20.77 -8.49
C ASP A 217 -4.65 -21.62 -9.04
N ARG A 218 -4.44 -21.63 -10.36
CA ARG A 218 -3.40 -22.46 -11.01
C ARG A 218 -2.68 -21.70 -12.09
N GLU A 219 -1.37 -21.85 -12.12
CA GLU A 219 -0.49 -21.18 -13.07
C GLU A 219 0.63 -22.10 -13.56
N ASP A 220 1.16 -21.82 -14.76
CA ASP A 220 2.30 -22.50 -15.33
C ASP A 220 3.48 -21.53 -15.47
N HIS A 221 4.72 -22.03 -15.30
CA HIS A 221 5.93 -21.23 -15.41
C HIS A 221 6.96 -21.92 -16.28
N LEU A 222 7.75 -21.16 -17.05
CA LEU A 222 8.76 -21.66 -17.95
C LEU A 222 10.12 -21.68 -17.27
N HIS A 223 10.78 -22.85 -17.19
CA HIS A 223 12.18 -23.00 -16.84
C HIS A 223 13.05 -22.66 -18.06
N VAL A 224 13.72 -21.52 -18.03
CA VAL A 224 14.49 -20.99 -19.16
C VAL A 224 15.99 -21.26 -19.07
N ALA A 225 16.51 -21.39 -17.85
CA ALA A 225 17.94 -21.63 -17.63
C ALA A 225 18.21 -22.24 -16.27
N THR A 226 19.27 -23.03 -16.17
CA THR A 226 19.91 -23.39 -14.90
C THR A 226 21.27 -22.73 -14.82
N PHE A 227 21.47 -21.91 -13.80
CA PHE A 227 22.79 -21.37 -13.45
C PHE A 227 23.47 -22.32 -12.47
N HIS A 228 24.72 -22.69 -12.74
CA HIS A 228 25.43 -23.63 -11.86
C HIS A 228 26.87 -23.19 -11.61
N LEU A 229 27.35 -23.48 -10.41
CA LEU A 229 28.72 -23.22 -10.01
C LEU A 229 29.11 -24.09 -8.81
N THR A 230 30.42 -24.20 -8.58
CA THR A 230 30.99 -24.71 -7.33
C THR A 230 31.29 -23.55 -6.42
N LEU A 231 30.58 -23.44 -5.28
CA LEU A 231 30.75 -22.37 -4.32
C LEU A 231 31.63 -22.82 -3.15
N LEU A 232 32.68 -22.06 -2.91
CA LEU A 232 33.65 -22.34 -1.83
C LEU A 232 33.17 -21.68 -0.51
N PRO A 233 33.50 -22.25 0.67
CA PRO A 233 33.22 -21.61 1.95
C PRO A 233 33.80 -20.18 2.03
N GLY A 234 32.99 -19.23 2.48
CA GLY A 234 33.33 -17.82 2.55
C GLY A 234 33.20 -17.05 1.23
N HIS A 235 32.79 -17.71 0.15
CA HIS A 235 32.53 -17.06 -1.14
C HIS A 235 31.04 -16.84 -1.36
N SER A 236 30.73 -15.95 -2.31
CA SER A 236 29.36 -15.59 -2.67
C SER A 236 29.15 -15.55 -4.17
N ILE A 237 27.88 -15.64 -4.58
CA ILE A 237 27.42 -15.43 -5.96
C ILE A 237 26.20 -14.52 -5.98
N THR A 238 26.06 -13.73 -7.05
CA THR A 238 24.84 -12.96 -7.33
C THR A 238 24.25 -13.37 -8.67
N LEU A 239 22.94 -13.64 -8.68
CA LEU A 239 22.12 -13.67 -9.89
C LEU A 239 21.32 -12.39 -9.98
N VAL A 240 21.41 -11.68 -11.12
CA VAL A 240 20.73 -10.43 -11.40
C VAL A 240 19.61 -10.66 -12.41
N ALA A 241 18.38 -10.30 -12.07
CA ALA A 241 17.25 -10.28 -12.99
C ALA A 241 16.89 -8.83 -13.32
N SER A 242 16.93 -8.45 -14.60
CA SER A 242 16.76 -7.06 -15.00
C SER A 242 16.05 -6.91 -16.35
N THR A 243 15.37 -5.80 -16.56
CA THR A 243 14.93 -5.34 -17.89
C THR A 243 16.03 -4.59 -18.65
N GLU A 244 17.15 -4.29 -18.00
CA GLU A 244 18.30 -3.62 -18.58
C GLU A 244 19.35 -4.66 -19.02
N SER A 245 20.00 -4.42 -20.16
CA SER A 245 20.99 -5.35 -20.72
C SER A 245 22.33 -5.34 -20.00
N SER A 246 22.62 -4.29 -19.24
CA SER A 246 23.92 -4.06 -18.58
C SER A 246 23.74 -3.48 -17.18
N PRO A 247 23.04 -4.18 -16.26
CA PRO A 247 22.92 -3.76 -14.87
C PRO A 247 24.25 -3.95 -14.13
N GLU A 248 24.38 -3.37 -12.93
CA GLU A 248 25.50 -3.68 -12.03
C GLU A 248 25.44 -5.16 -11.63
N LEU A 249 26.51 -5.93 -11.92
CA LEU A 249 26.58 -7.35 -11.58
C LEU A 249 27.23 -7.61 -10.21
N ASN A 250 28.00 -6.66 -9.68
CA ASN A 250 28.61 -6.80 -8.38
C ASN A 250 27.57 -6.66 -7.25
N GLY A 251 27.11 -7.80 -6.74
CA GLY A 251 26.09 -7.87 -5.70
C GLY A 251 26.46 -7.14 -4.42
N ASN A 252 27.74 -7.13 -4.02
CA ASN A 252 28.19 -6.42 -2.82
C ASN A 252 28.08 -4.89 -2.99
N THR A 253 28.40 -4.36 -4.17
CA THR A 253 28.22 -2.95 -4.50
C THR A 253 26.75 -2.57 -4.46
N ALA A 254 25.90 -3.32 -5.14
CA ALA A 254 24.44 -3.09 -5.17
C ALA A 254 23.79 -3.20 -3.78
N PHE A 255 24.21 -4.19 -2.99
CA PHE A 255 23.75 -4.38 -1.60
C PHE A 255 24.09 -3.17 -0.72
N LYS A 256 25.35 -2.69 -0.80
CA LYS A 256 25.78 -1.51 -0.05
C LYS A 256 25.03 -0.24 -0.46
N GLN A 257 24.70 -0.10 -1.75
CA GLN A 257 23.84 1.00 -2.24
C GLN A 257 22.46 0.95 -1.60
N ARG A 258 21.83 -0.25 -1.55
CA ARG A 258 20.53 -0.45 -0.91
C ARG A 258 20.57 -0.13 0.58
N GLN A 259 21.58 -0.63 1.31
CA GLN A 259 21.74 -0.33 2.73
C GLN A 259 21.92 1.17 3.00
N ASN A 260 22.75 1.85 2.19
CA ASN A 260 22.95 3.29 2.30
C ASN A 260 21.66 4.07 2.04
N TYR A 261 20.84 3.60 1.10
CA TYR A 261 19.53 4.20 0.83
C TYR A 261 18.60 4.09 2.05
N GLU A 262 18.43 2.90 2.60
CA GLU A 262 17.59 2.69 3.80
C GLU A 262 18.10 3.50 5.01
N GLN A 263 19.42 3.54 5.21
CA GLN A 263 20.01 4.33 6.29
C GLN A 263 19.76 5.83 6.14
N LYS A 264 19.73 6.35 4.90
CA LYS A 264 19.36 7.76 4.65
C LYS A 264 17.91 8.03 5.06
N LEU A 265 16.96 7.15 4.74
CA LEU A 265 15.57 7.29 5.15
C LEU A 265 15.42 7.37 6.68
N LEU A 266 16.09 6.47 7.39
CA LEU A 266 16.10 6.45 8.86
C LEU A 266 16.77 7.69 9.46
N ASN A 267 17.82 8.21 8.81
CA ASN A 267 18.50 9.43 9.25
C ASN A 267 17.62 10.66 9.07
N PHE A 268 16.88 10.78 7.95
CA PHE A 268 15.92 11.88 7.75
C PHE A 268 14.90 11.89 8.88
N TRP A 269 14.27 10.75 9.16
CA TRP A 269 13.26 10.65 10.21
C TRP A 269 13.81 11.02 11.61
N LYS A 270 15.02 10.56 11.95
CA LYS A 270 15.66 10.86 13.25
C LYS A 270 16.07 12.32 13.37
N THR A 271 16.51 12.96 12.29
CA THR A 271 16.97 14.36 12.31
C THR A 271 15.80 15.33 12.49
N ASP A 272 14.68 15.05 11.82
CA ASP A 272 13.46 15.86 11.93
C ASP A 272 12.85 15.83 13.35
N ARG A 273 13.14 14.76 14.12
CA ARG A 273 12.60 14.50 15.46
C ARG A 273 13.63 14.58 16.58
N ALA A 274 14.65 15.41 16.45
CA ALA A 274 15.86 15.43 17.30
C ALA A 274 15.61 15.46 18.84
N PHE A 275 14.43 15.87 19.31
CA PHE A 275 14.06 15.90 20.73
C PHE A 275 13.34 14.65 21.24
N SER A 276 12.56 13.95 20.39
CA SER A 276 11.72 12.80 20.80
C SER A 276 12.34 11.43 20.47
N ALA A 277 13.24 11.35 19.51
CA ALA A 277 13.78 10.09 18.96
C ALA A 277 14.58 9.21 19.94
N LYS A 278 14.91 9.68 21.14
CA LYS A 278 15.73 8.91 22.10
C LYS A 278 14.98 7.73 22.75
N ASN A 279 13.66 7.74 22.75
CA ASN A 279 12.82 6.74 23.41
C ASN A 279 11.84 6.04 22.46
N ASP A 280 11.99 6.25 21.15
CA ASP A 280 11.10 5.60 20.18
C ASP A 280 11.35 4.09 20.12
N PRO A 281 10.29 3.27 20.09
CA PRO A 281 10.43 1.83 19.93
C PRO A 281 10.96 1.48 18.54
N ASP A 282 11.84 0.48 18.47
CA ASP A 282 12.52 0.05 17.22
C ASP A 282 11.57 -0.28 16.05
N TRP A 283 10.34 -0.71 16.35
CA TRP A 283 9.38 -1.06 15.31
C TRP A 283 8.96 0.12 14.42
N LEU A 284 9.08 1.36 14.92
CA LEU A 284 8.83 2.56 14.11
C LEU A 284 9.86 2.72 12.98
N ASN A 285 11.12 2.33 13.19
CA ASN A 285 12.11 2.31 12.12
C ASN A 285 11.64 1.44 10.95
N GLN A 286 11.01 0.30 11.26
CA GLN A 286 10.46 -0.59 10.24
C GLN A 286 9.30 0.07 9.48
N LEU A 287 8.40 0.79 10.17
CA LEU A 287 7.32 1.53 9.51
C LEU A 287 7.82 2.68 8.64
N VAL A 288 8.90 3.36 9.02
CA VAL A 288 9.53 4.40 8.18
C VAL A 288 10.06 3.80 6.88
N LEU A 289 10.68 2.62 6.93
CA LEU A 289 11.10 1.91 5.72
C LEU A 289 9.89 1.42 4.90
N ALA A 290 8.84 0.93 5.55
CA ALA A 290 7.59 0.56 4.88
C ALA A 290 6.92 1.76 4.21
N ALA A 291 6.95 2.93 4.83
CA ALA A 291 6.39 4.16 4.26
C ALA A 291 7.02 4.52 2.90
N ASP A 292 8.33 4.28 2.73
CA ASP A 292 9.03 4.54 1.48
C ASP A 292 8.60 3.59 0.35
N GLN A 293 8.22 2.36 0.67
CA GLN A 293 7.83 1.35 -0.32
C GLN A 293 6.64 1.77 -1.17
N PHE A 294 5.75 2.62 -0.64
CA PHE A 294 4.56 3.10 -1.35
C PHE A 294 4.81 4.32 -2.23
N ILE A 295 5.93 5.04 -2.03
CA ILE A 295 6.24 6.27 -2.75
C ILE A 295 6.98 5.93 -4.04
N VAL A 296 6.35 6.22 -5.18
CA VAL A 296 6.89 5.87 -6.50
C VAL A 296 7.01 7.08 -7.42
N SER A 297 7.94 6.98 -8.38
CA SER A 297 8.05 7.96 -9.46
C SER A 297 6.90 7.82 -10.44
N ARG A 298 6.35 8.94 -10.88
CA ARG A 298 5.31 9.03 -11.91
C ARG A 298 5.71 10.05 -12.97
N THR A 299 5.62 9.67 -14.25
CA THR A 299 5.74 10.63 -15.34
C THR A 299 4.42 11.40 -15.46
N VAL A 300 4.47 12.72 -15.36
CA VAL A 300 3.30 13.58 -15.58
C VAL A 300 3.21 13.89 -17.05
N THR A 301 2.18 13.38 -17.72
CA THR A 301 1.83 13.79 -19.08
C THR A 301 0.94 15.02 -18.98
N LEU A 302 1.45 16.18 -19.30
CA LEU A 302 0.64 17.40 -19.35
C LEU A 302 -0.38 17.30 -20.49
N PRO A 303 -1.64 17.75 -20.28
CA PRO A 303 -2.60 17.88 -21.37
C PRO A 303 -2.06 18.83 -22.46
N PRO A 304 -2.56 18.73 -23.71
CA PRO A 304 -2.14 19.59 -24.82
C PRO A 304 -2.23 21.10 -24.45
N PRO A 305 -1.35 21.95 -24.99
CA PRO A 305 -1.24 23.38 -24.64
C PRO A 305 -2.52 24.19 -24.76
N ASP A 306 -3.45 23.78 -25.59
CA ASP A 306 -4.76 24.40 -25.85
C ASP A 306 -5.81 24.12 -24.73
N GLN A 307 -5.51 23.24 -23.79
CA GLN A 307 -6.37 22.90 -22.64
C GLN A 307 -5.79 23.35 -21.29
N ILE A 308 -4.65 24.01 -21.28
CA ILE A 308 -3.97 24.48 -20.07
C ILE A 308 -4.32 25.96 -19.84
N PRO A 309 -4.80 26.37 -18.65
CA PRO A 309 -4.79 27.79 -18.27
C PRO A 309 -3.35 28.29 -18.30
N VAL A 310 -3.11 29.40 -18.99
CA VAL A 310 -1.80 29.97 -19.27
C VAL A 310 -0.99 30.19 -17.99
N TYR A 311 -0.05 29.29 -17.69
CA TYR A 311 1.08 29.55 -16.82
C TYR A 311 2.38 29.31 -17.59
N PRO A 312 3.31 30.26 -17.62
CA PRO A 312 4.51 30.19 -18.42
C PRO A 312 5.62 29.39 -17.73
N HIS A 313 5.63 28.08 -17.86
CA HIS A 313 6.84 27.30 -17.62
C HIS A 313 6.92 26.13 -18.62
N SER A 314 8.06 26.06 -19.29
CA SER A 314 8.51 25.10 -20.31
C SER A 314 7.95 23.70 -20.15
N ALA A 315 7.52 23.10 -21.28
CA ALA A 315 7.18 21.71 -21.44
C ALA A 315 8.40 20.77 -21.20
N ALA A 316 8.83 20.66 -19.95
CA ALA A 316 9.71 19.59 -19.49
C ALA A 316 8.79 18.49 -18.94
N LEU A 317 9.00 17.25 -19.35
CA LEU A 317 8.45 16.06 -18.69
C LEU A 317 8.76 16.18 -17.19
N LEU A 318 7.78 16.60 -16.40
CA LEU A 318 7.97 16.77 -14.97
C LEU A 318 7.98 15.36 -14.35
N SER A 319 9.12 14.98 -13.78
CA SER A 319 9.20 13.82 -12.91
C SER A 319 8.37 14.09 -11.66
N GLY A 320 7.16 13.54 -11.60
CA GLY A 320 6.28 13.60 -10.45
C GLY A 320 6.50 12.43 -9.50
N LYS A 321 5.79 12.50 -8.38
CA LYS A 321 5.68 11.40 -7.40
C LYS A 321 4.21 11.11 -7.14
N THR A 322 3.93 9.84 -6.78
CA THR A 322 2.62 9.39 -6.34
C THR A 322 2.76 8.35 -5.24
N ILE A 323 1.64 7.94 -4.65
CA ILE A 323 1.58 6.89 -3.64
C ILE A 323 0.74 5.74 -4.20
N LEU A 324 1.32 4.54 -4.25
CA LEU A 324 0.56 3.32 -4.48
C LEU A 324 -0.25 3.00 -3.22
N ALA A 325 -1.54 2.73 -3.37
CA ALA A 325 -2.43 2.53 -2.23
C ALA A 325 -2.09 1.26 -1.43
N GLY A 326 -1.56 0.24 -2.09
CA GLY A 326 -1.13 -0.98 -1.41
C GLY A 326 -0.56 -2.04 -2.33
N TYR A 327 0.32 -2.87 -1.76
CA TYR A 327 0.87 -4.03 -2.43
C TYR A 327 0.17 -5.32 -1.98
N PRO A 328 -0.07 -6.26 -2.91
CA PRO A 328 0.51 -6.26 -4.26
C PRO A 328 -0.37 -5.66 -5.37
N TRP A 329 -1.66 -5.38 -5.15
CA TRP A 329 -2.60 -5.20 -6.27
C TRP A 329 -3.12 -3.78 -6.51
N PHE A 330 -2.97 -2.84 -5.59
CA PHE A 330 -3.45 -1.49 -5.83
C PHE A 330 -2.48 -0.66 -6.69
N SER A 331 -3.05 0.21 -7.51
CA SER A 331 -2.36 1.31 -8.18
C SER A 331 -2.39 2.59 -7.31
N ASP A 332 -2.22 3.75 -7.92
CA ASP A 332 -2.36 5.03 -7.24
C ASP A 332 -3.82 5.51 -7.25
N TRP A 333 -4.36 5.66 -6.05
CA TRP A 333 -5.71 6.13 -5.79
C TRP A 333 -5.66 7.50 -5.11
N GLY A 334 -6.51 8.44 -5.57
CA GLY A 334 -6.50 9.81 -5.07
C GLY A 334 -6.85 9.92 -3.60
N ARG A 335 -7.90 9.23 -3.16
CA ARG A 335 -8.29 9.17 -1.74
C ARG A 335 -7.16 8.66 -0.88
N ASP A 336 -6.62 7.51 -1.24
CA ASP A 336 -5.56 6.83 -0.50
C ASP A 336 -4.28 7.66 -0.45
N THR A 337 -3.93 8.30 -1.57
CA THR A 337 -2.79 9.21 -1.65
C THR A 337 -2.95 10.38 -0.69
N MET A 338 -4.11 11.05 -0.67
CA MET A 338 -4.31 12.25 0.16
C MET A 338 -4.39 11.93 1.65
N ILE A 339 -4.98 10.79 2.02
CA ILE A 339 -4.99 10.30 3.41
C ILE A 339 -3.58 9.88 3.83
N SER A 340 -2.86 9.19 2.96
CA SER A 340 -1.53 8.63 3.28
C SER A 340 -0.42 9.67 3.30
N LEU A 341 -0.52 10.73 2.49
CA LEU A 341 0.55 11.70 2.27
C LEU A 341 1.12 12.26 3.58
N PRO A 342 0.33 12.74 4.56
CA PRO A 342 0.90 13.31 5.78
C PRO A 342 1.73 12.28 6.57
N GLY A 343 1.25 11.06 6.69
CA GLY A 343 1.94 10.00 7.46
C GLY A 343 3.18 9.46 6.75
N LEU A 344 3.11 9.23 5.43
CA LEU A 344 4.24 8.67 4.68
C LEU A 344 5.34 9.68 4.39
N THR A 345 5.03 10.99 4.36
CA THR A 345 6.00 12.03 3.97
C THR A 345 6.29 13.01 5.10
N LEU A 346 5.31 13.75 5.59
CA LEU A 346 5.52 14.79 6.61
C LEU A 346 5.98 14.18 7.94
N ALA A 347 5.34 13.09 8.36
CA ALA A 347 5.72 12.40 9.58
C ALA A 347 7.11 11.74 9.50
N THR A 348 7.66 11.55 8.31
CA THR A 348 8.98 10.95 8.06
C THR A 348 10.04 11.96 7.60
N GLY A 349 9.77 13.28 7.72
CA GLY A 349 10.72 14.35 7.40
C GLY A 349 10.94 14.59 5.89
N ARG A 350 9.99 14.18 5.02
CA ARG A 350 10.14 14.23 3.56
C ARG A 350 9.14 15.18 2.90
N SER A 351 9.07 16.42 3.38
CA SER A 351 8.13 17.44 2.91
C SER A 351 8.24 17.77 1.42
N GLU A 352 9.44 17.68 0.84
CA GLU A 352 9.65 17.89 -0.60
C GLU A 352 8.89 16.86 -1.45
N ILE A 353 8.78 15.62 -0.97
CA ILE A 353 7.99 14.58 -1.67
C ILE A 353 6.50 14.93 -1.59
N ALA A 354 6.03 15.39 -0.42
CA ALA A 354 4.65 15.85 -0.27
C ALA A 354 4.33 16.98 -1.26
N ARG A 355 5.23 17.96 -1.38
CA ARG A 355 5.10 19.08 -2.32
C ARG A 355 4.94 18.60 -3.77
N LEU A 356 5.79 17.66 -4.21
CA LEU A 356 5.72 17.09 -5.56
C LEU A 356 4.39 16.36 -5.80
N ILE A 357 3.91 15.56 -4.84
CA ILE A 357 2.64 14.84 -4.97
C ILE A 357 1.47 15.81 -5.05
N LEU A 358 1.40 16.81 -4.17
CA LEU A 358 0.32 17.81 -4.16
C LEU A 358 0.25 18.58 -5.48
N ARG A 359 1.40 18.97 -6.04
CA ARG A 359 1.47 19.60 -7.38
C ARG A 359 1.05 18.63 -8.49
N THR A 360 1.50 17.38 -8.44
CA THR A 360 1.13 16.38 -9.44
C THR A 360 -0.38 16.24 -9.54
N PHE A 361 -1.07 16.09 -8.42
CA PHE A 361 -2.52 15.90 -8.39
C PHE A 361 -3.31 17.15 -8.80
N SER A 362 -2.80 18.37 -8.58
CA SER A 362 -3.49 19.59 -9.01
C SER A 362 -3.73 19.64 -10.54
N HIS A 363 -2.85 19.05 -11.33
CA HIS A 363 -2.98 18.98 -12.78
C HIS A 363 -4.10 18.07 -13.29
N TYR A 364 -4.59 17.17 -12.43
CA TYR A 364 -5.64 16.21 -12.77
C TYR A 364 -7.03 16.60 -12.21
N VAL A 365 -7.16 17.74 -11.54
CA VAL A 365 -8.47 18.22 -11.09
C VAL A 365 -9.33 18.56 -12.30
N SER A 366 -10.54 18.03 -12.34
CA SER A 366 -11.48 18.21 -13.44
C SER A 366 -12.91 18.43 -12.90
N GLN A 367 -13.52 19.57 -13.27
CA GLN A 367 -14.85 19.97 -12.77
C GLN A 367 -14.92 19.94 -11.23
N GLY A 368 -13.87 20.45 -10.57
CA GLY A 368 -13.79 20.48 -9.11
C GLY A 368 -13.56 19.12 -8.43
N MET A 369 -13.22 18.08 -9.16
CA MET A 369 -13.00 16.75 -8.60
C MET A 369 -11.56 16.26 -8.84
N LEU A 370 -10.97 15.67 -7.82
CA LEU A 370 -9.72 14.92 -7.89
C LEU A 370 -10.00 13.49 -8.44
N PRO A 371 -9.11 12.90 -9.23
CA PRO A 371 -9.28 11.50 -9.63
C PRO A 371 -9.35 10.56 -8.43
N ASN A 372 -10.28 9.63 -8.45
CA ASN A 372 -10.30 8.54 -7.48
C ASN A 372 -9.25 7.49 -7.81
N ARG A 373 -9.07 7.16 -9.09
CA ARG A 373 -8.15 6.13 -9.56
C ARG A 373 -7.50 6.53 -10.89
N PHE A 374 -6.22 6.16 -11.03
CA PHE A 374 -5.52 6.11 -12.30
C PHE A 374 -5.44 4.65 -12.75
N PRO A 375 -6.16 4.27 -13.85
CA PRO A 375 -6.15 2.89 -14.34
C PRO A 375 -4.77 2.43 -14.80
N ASP A 376 -4.45 1.14 -14.60
CA ASP A 376 -3.15 0.55 -14.94
C ASP A 376 -2.87 0.51 -16.46
N ALA A 377 -3.90 0.53 -17.30
CA ALA A 377 -3.78 0.44 -18.76
C ALA A 377 -3.69 1.79 -19.49
N GLY A 378 -3.46 2.91 -18.77
CA GLY A 378 -3.35 4.24 -19.37
C GLY A 378 -4.69 4.83 -19.85
N GLU A 379 -5.81 4.31 -19.36
CA GLU A 379 -7.16 4.85 -19.60
C GLU A 379 -7.34 6.21 -18.91
N GLN A 380 -8.46 6.87 -19.21
CA GLN A 380 -8.81 8.16 -18.58
C GLN A 380 -8.96 8.00 -17.06
N PRO A 381 -8.51 8.99 -16.25
CA PRO A 381 -8.71 8.97 -14.80
C PRO A 381 -10.19 8.86 -14.42
N GLU A 382 -10.47 8.05 -13.40
CA GLU A 382 -11.83 7.87 -12.86
C GLU A 382 -12.12 8.88 -11.75
N TYR A 383 -13.31 9.50 -11.76
CA TYR A 383 -13.69 10.58 -10.83
C TYR A 383 -14.85 10.21 -9.87
N ASN A 384 -15.14 8.93 -9.70
CA ASN A 384 -16.24 8.42 -8.89
C ASN A 384 -15.94 8.50 -7.37
N THR A 385 -15.76 9.72 -6.86
CA THR A 385 -15.44 9.96 -5.44
C THR A 385 -15.97 11.33 -5.00
N VAL A 386 -16.42 11.46 -3.76
CA VAL A 386 -16.79 12.74 -3.17
C VAL A 386 -15.74 13.22 -2.15
N ASP A 387 -15.06 12.30 -1.49
CA ASP A 387 -14.19 12.58 -0.36
C ASP A 387 -12.71 12.80 -0.75
N ALA A 388 -12.21 12.19 -1.83
CA ALA A 388 -10.80 12.34 -2.25
C ALA A 388 -10.41 13.82 -2.43
N THR A 389 -11.29 14.61 -3.06
CA THR A 389 -11.07 16.05 -3.28
C THR A 389 -11.04 16.84 -1.95
N LEU A 390 -11.85 16.45 -0.99
CA LEU A 390 -11.89 17.11 0.33
C LEU A 390 -10.67 16.70 1.19
N TRP A 391 -10.19 15.47 1.07
CA TRP A 391 -8.93 15.04 1.66
C TRP A 391 -7.72 15.79 1.09
N TYR A 392 -7.78 16.27 -0.15
CA TYR A 392 -6.73 17.10 -0.73
C TYR A 392 -6.54 18.42 0.05
N PHE A 393 -7.63 19.07 0.47
CA PHE A 393 -7.54 20.26 1.36
C PHE A 393 -6.86 19.91 2.68
N GLU A 394 -7.21 18.77 3.28
CA GLU A 394 -6.60 18.36 4.54
C GLU A 394 -5.10 18.04 4.38
N ALA A 395 -4.71 17.36 3.28
CA ALA A 395 -3.32 17.11 2.98
C ALA A 395 -2.51 18.41 2.79
N ILE A 396 -3.03 19.39 2.05
CA ILE A 396 -2.39 20.71 1.86
C ILE A 396 -2.32 21.49 3.18
N ARG A 397 -3.39 21.44 4.00
CA ARG A 397 -3.42 22.09 5.32
C ARG A 397 -2.33 21.51 6.22
N GLN A 398 -2.18 20.17 6.28
CA GLN A 398 -1.15 19.51 7.07
C GLN A 398 0.25 19.82 6.54
N TYR A 399 0.42 19.82 5.22
CA TYR A 399 1.67 20.24 4.59
C TYR A 399 2.06 21.65 5.00
N TYR A 400 1.13 22.61 4.86
CA TYR A 400 1.37 24.00 5.24
C TYR A 400 1.67 24.15 6.74
N GLN A 401 1.00 23.40 7.59
CA GLN A 401 1.23 23.44 9.04
C GLN A 401 2.67 23.06 9.41
N VAL A 402 3.28 22.15 8.64
CA VAL A 402 4.67 21.68 8.87
C VAL A 402 5.69 22.61 8.22
N THR A 403 5.43 23.06 6.99
CA THR A 403 6.44 23.71 6.14
C THR A 403 6.35 25.24 6.11
N GLN A 404 5.18 25.81 6.34
CA GLN A 404 4.87 27.23 6.12
C GLN A 404 5.23 27.71 4.69
N ASP A 405 5.03 26.84 3.69
CA ASP A 405 5.33 27.10 2.29
C ASP A 405 4.20 27.92 1.64
N ASP A 406 4.30 29.24 1.74
CA ASP A 406 3.35 30.19 1.16
C ASP A 406 3.33 30.09 -0.38
N ASP A 407 4.45 29.77 -1.00
CA ASP A 407 4.58 29.69 -2.46
C ASP A 407 3.72 28.54 -3.03
N LEU A 408 3.74 27.35 -2.39
CA LEU A 408 2.88 26.26 -2.83
C LEU A 408 1.40 26.59 -2.62
N VAL A 409 1.04 27.19 -1.49
CA VAL A 409 -0.35 27.59 -1.25
C VAL A 409 -0.81 28.62 -2.28
N MET A 410 0.04 29.59 -2.63
CA MET A 410 -0.25 30.58 -3.68
C MET A 410 -0.45 29.92 -5.05
N GLU A 411 0.41 28.95 -5.40
CA GLU A 411 0.33 28.17 -6.63
C GLU A 411 -0.98 27.36 -6.73
N LEU A 412 -1.38 26.68 -5.64
CA LEU A 412 -2.54 25.80 -5.63
C LEU A 412 -3.87 26.54 -5.39
N PHE A 413 -3.83 27.78 -4.89
CA PHE A 413 -5.02 28.52 -4.50
C PHE A 413 -6.10 28.62 -5.59
N PRO A 414 -5.78 28.90 -6.87
CA PRO A 414 -6.81 28.95 -7.92
C PRO A 414 -7.53 27.62 -8.09
N THR A 415 -6.81 26.48 -8.04
CA THR A 415 -7.41 25.15 -8.13
C THR A 415 -8.31 24.86 -6.93
N LEU A 416 -7.88 25.23 -5.71
CA LEU A 416 -8.68 25.04 -4.51
C LEU A 416 -9.95 25.89 -4.53
N ALA A 417 -9.88 27.13 -5.02
CA ALA A 417 -11.04 28.01 -5.18
C ALA A 417 -12.03 27.44 -6.20
N ASP A 418 -11.55 26.95 -7.35
CA ASP A 418 -12.38 26.31 -8.38
C ASP A 418 -13.08 25.04 -7.85
N ILE A 419 -12.39 24.23 -7.03
CA ILE A 419 -13.02 23.08 -6.34
C ILE A 419 -14.21 23.51 -5.50
N ILE A 420 -14.06 24.52 -4.64
CA ILE A 420 -15.17 25.01 -3.80
C ILE A 420 -16.32 25.53 -4.66
N ASP A 421 -16.03 26.31 -5.71
CA ASP A 421 -17.03 26.85 -6.61
C ASP A 421 -17.84 25.75 -7.32
N TRP A 422 -17.16 24.69 -7.82
CA TRP A 422 -17.83 23.54 -8.41
C TRP A 422 -18.75 22.82 -7.42
N HIS A 423 -18.33 22.62 -6.18
CA HIS A 423 -19.17 22.01 -5.15
C HIS A 423 -20.38 22.89 -4.79
N CYS A 424 -20.22 24.20 -4.83
CA CYS A 424 -21.33 25.12 -4.60
C CYS A 424 -22.35 25.12 -5.74
N ARG A 425 -21.89 25.06 -7.01
CA ARG A 425 -22.74 25.04 -8.21
C ARG A 425 -23.34 23.66 -8.51
N GLY A 426 -22.69 22.61 -8.06
CA GLY A 426 -22.94 21.22 -8.42
C GLY A 426 -21.93 20.70 -9.43
N THR A 427 -21.39 19.52 -9.17
CA THR A 427 -20.46 18.79 -10.02
C THR A 427 -21.01 17.40 -10.37
N ARG A 428 -20.17 16.46 -10.85
CA ARG A 428 -20.58 15.12 -11.24
C ARG A 428 -21.31 14.36 -10.11
N PHE A 429 -22.13 13.38 -10.47
CA PHE A 429 -22.74 12.44 -9.52
C PHE A 429 -23.66 13.10 -8.49
N ASN A 430 -24.32 14.16 -8.89
CA ASN A 430 -25.23 14.94 -8.02
C ASN A 430 -24.52 15.42 -6.72
N ILE A 431 -23.22 15.71 -6.78
CA ILE A 431 -22.49 16.30 -5.66
C ILE A 431 -22.71 17.81 -5.70
N HIS A 432 -23.34 18.37 -4.67
CA HIS A 432 -23.63 19.80 -4.59
C HIS A 432 -23.85 20.28 -3.15
N LEU A 433 -23.62 21.55 -2.94
CA LEU A 433 -24.02 22.24 -1.71
C LEU A 433 -25.54 22.40 -1.65
N ASP A 434 -26.19 21.86 -0.62
CA ASP A 434 -27.60 22.13 -0.38
C ASP A 434 -27.75 23.55 0.17
N PRO A 435 -28.42 24.46 -0.58
CA PRO A 435 -28.59 25.88 -0.15
C PRO A 435 -29.43 26.02 1.12
N ALA A 436 -30.25 25.04 1.47
CA ALA A 436 -31.13 25.12 2.65
C ALA A 436 -30.35 24.97 3.96
N ASP A 437 -29.25 24.20 3.98
CA ASP A 437 -28.52 23.93 5.21
C ASP A 437 -26.99 24.08 5.09
N GLY A 438 -26.46 24.25 3.88
CA GLY A 438 -25.01 24.41 3.66
C GLY A 438 -24.22 23.13 3.80
N LEU A 439 -24.88 21.96 3.82
CA LEU A 439 -24.24 20.64 3.82
C LEU A 439 -24.09 20.13 2.38
N LEU A 440 -23.04 19.30 2.15
CA LEU A 440 -22.86 18.62 0.87
C LEU A 440 -23.78 17.41 0.77
N TYR A 441 -24.55 17.37 -0.31
CA TYR A 441 -25.27 16.20 -0.78
C TYR A 441 -24.41 15.47 -1.83
N ALA A 442 -24.41 14.13 -1.85
CA ALA A 442 -23.72 13.34 -2.83
C ALA A 442 -24.45 12.06 -3.16
N GLY A 443 -24.46 11.69 -4.43
CA GLY A 443 -24.85 10.38 -4.88
C GLY A 443 -26.08 10.33 -5.77
N GLU A 444 -26.09 9.27 -6.55
CA GLU A 444 -27.18 8.81 -7.42
C GLU A 444 -27.36 7.31 -7.19
N THR A 445 -28.54 6.80 -7.54
CA THR A 445 -28.83 5.35 -7.41
C THR A 445 -27.81 4.51 -8.18
N GLY A 446 -27.21 3.52 -7.52
CA GLY A 446 -26.26 2.59 -8.13
C GLY A 446 -24.79 3.08 -8.12
N LEU A 447 -24.50 4.22 -7.49
CA LEU A 447 -23.14 4.75 -7.35
C LEU A 447 -22.61 4.60 -5.93
N GLN A 448 -21.30 4.41 -5.82
CA GLN A 448 -20.51 4.45 -4.60
C GLN A 448 -19.48 5.58 -4.72
N LEU A 449 -19.51 6.56 -3.81
CA LEU A 449 -18.69 7.79 -3.90
C LEU A 449 -17.83 8.04 -2.66
N THR A 450 -18.12 7.37 -1.54
CA THR A 450 -17.35 7.49 -0.30
C THR A 450 -16.31 6.40 -0.21
N TRP A 451 -15.48 6.39 0.83
CA TRP A 451 -14.48 5.33 1.05
C TRP A 451 -15.10 3.93 1.24
N MET A 452 -16.40 3.85 1.59
CA MET A 452 -17.14 2.60 1.65
C MET A 452 -17.72 2.25 0.27
N ASP A 453 -16.84 1.98 -0.69
CA ASP A 453 -17.13 1.92 -2.12
C ASP A 453 -17.24 0.51 -2.73
N ALA A 454 -17.40 -0.53 -1.91
CA ALA A 454 -17.58 -1.89 -2.40
C ALA A 454 -18.83 -2.01 -3.30
N LYS A 455 -18.63 -2.56 -4.50
CA LYS A 455 -19.69 -2.82 -5.48
C LYS A 455 -19.45 -4.17 -6.16
N VAL A 456 -20.51 -4.97 -6.31
CA VAL A 456 -20.46 -6.28 -6.95
C VAL A 456 -21.49 -6.29 -8.08
N GLY A 457 -21.05 -6.20 -9.33
CA GLY A 457 -21.95 -5.97 -10.46
C GLY A 457 -22.73 -4.67 -10.26
N ASP A 458 -24.05 -4.73 -10.25
CA ASP A 458 -24.93 -3.58 -10.01
C ASP A 458 -25.27 -3.35 -8.53
N TRP A 459 -24.83 -4.24 -7.63
CA TRP A 459 -25.10 -4.12 -6.21
C TRP A 459 -24.05 -3.23 -5.51
N VAL A 460 -24.48 -2.04 -5.08
CA VAL A 460 -23.73 -1.19 -4.14
C VAL A 460 -23.92 -1.76 -2.75
N VAL A 461 -22.85 -2.26 -2.14
CA VAL A 461 -22.92 -3.00 -0.87
C VAL A 461 -23.32 -2.07 0.28
N THR A 462 -22.76 -0.87 0.29
CA THR A 462 -22.98 0.13 1.35
C THR A 462 -23.46 1.43 0.70
N PRO A 463 -24.76 1.54 0.33
CA PRO A 463 -25.28 2.78 -0.28
C PRO A 463 -25.28 3.90 0.75
N ARG A 464 -24.66 5.02 0.40
CA ARG A 464 -24.53 6.22 1.24
C ARG A 464 -24.90 7.49 0.49
N MET A 465 -25.97 7.40 -0.30
CA MET A 465 -26.56 8.53 -1.01
C MET A 465 -27.26 9.45 0.00
N GLY A 466 -26.93 10.75 -0.04
CA GLY A 466 -27.43 11.75 0.89
C GLY A 466 -26.29 12.67 1.35
N LYS A 467 -26.26 12.98 2.64
CA LYS A 467 -25.23 13.82 3.27
C LYS A 467 -24.41 12.98 4.26
N PRO A 468 -23.30 12.31 3.81
CA PRO A 468 -22.45 11.51 4.70
C PRO A 468 -21.72 12.38 5.71
N ILE A 469 -21.58 11.88 6.95
CA ILE A 469 -21.02 12.68 8.05
C ILE A 469 -19.56 13.06 7.85
N GLU A 470 -18.70 12.12 7.44
CA GLU A 470 -17.28 12.40 7.20
C GLU A 470 -17.08 13.37 6.03
N VAL A 471 -17.88 13.25 4.98
CA VAL A 471 -17.84 14.17 3.84
C VAL A 471 -18.17 15.59 4.29
N ASN A 472 -19.18 15.75 5.14
CA ASN A 472 -19.58 17.06 5.66
C ASN A 472 -18.60 17.60 6.71
N ALA A 473 -17.94 16.75 7.49
CA ALA A 473 -16.85 17.15 8.36
C ALA A 473 -15.63 17.65 7.55
N LEU A 474 -15.26 16.94 6.48
CA LEU A 474 -14.20 17.34 5.54
C LEU A 474 -14.57 18.64 4.81
N TRP A 475 -15.82 18.81 4.38
CA TRP A 475 -16.31 20.03 3.74
C TRP A 475 -16.16 21.25 4.65
N TYR A 476 -16.61 21.14 5.91
CA TYR A 476 -16.42 22.20 6.91
C TYR A 476 -14.95 22.55 7.11
N ASN A 477 -14.09 21.51 7.26
CA ASN A 477 -12.66 21.70 7.40
C ASN A 477 -12.01 22.34 6.16
N ALA A 478 -12.46 21.98 4.93
CA ALA A 478 -11.98 22.57 3.68
C ALA A 478 -12.35 24.07 3.59
N LEU A 479 -13.58 24.45 3.93
CA LEU A 479 -14.03 25.86 3.94
C LEU A 479 -13.22 26.71 4.93
N ARG A 480 -12.99 26.21 6.15
CA ARG A 480 -12.15 26.90 7.14
C ARG A 480 -10.69 27.02 6.68
N THR A 481 -10.18 25.98 6.02
CA THR A 481 -8.84 26.01 5.41
C THR A 481 -8.75 27.08 4.32
N MET A 482 -9.76 27.16 3.42
CA MET A 482 -9.81 28.20 2.38
C MET A 482 -9.90 29.59 2.96
N ALA A 483 -10.73 29.81 3.97
CA ALA A 483 -10.84 31.09 4.64
C ALA A 483 -9.51 31.52 5.26
N ARG A 484 -8.77 30.59 5.86
CA ARG A 484 -7.43 30.82 6.42
C ARG A 484 -6.41 31.17 5.33
N PHE A 485 -6.35 30.39 4.24
CA PHE A 485 -5.43 30.64 3.12
C PHE A 485 -5.75 31.95 2.41
N SER A 486 -7.03 32.27 2.23
CA SER A 486 -7.46 33.55 1.65
C SER A 486 -6.99 34.76 2.48
N ARG A 487 -7.14 34.72 3.81
CA ARG A 487 -6.64 35.78 4.70
C ARG A 487 -5.11 35.92 4.62
N MET A 488 -4.39 34.81 4.64
CA MET A 488 -2.95 34.76 4.54
C MET A 488 -2.44 35.41 3.22
N LEU A 489 -3.13 35.12 2.11
CA LEU A 489 -2.79 35.63 0.78
C LEU A 489 -3.40 37.02 0.47
N GLY A 490 -4.08 37.66 1.44
CA GLY A 490 -4.76 38.94 1.23
C GLY A 490 -5.92 38.87 0.24
N LYS A 491 -6.57 37.71 0.09
CA LYS A 491 -7.69 37.49 -0.82
C LYS A 491 -9.04 37.56 -0.08
N PRO A 492 -10.17 37.74 -0.79
CA PRO A 492 -11.51 37.69 -0.20
C PRO A 492 -11.75 36.33 0.49
N HIS A 493 -12.24 36.36 1.73
CA HIS A 493 -12.44 35.15 2.56
C HIS A 493 -13.85 35.02 3.12
N GLN A 494 -14.64 36.11 3.04
CA GLN A 494 -15.95 36.22 3.68
C GLN A 494 -16.96 35.19 3.17
N GLU A 495 -16.89 34.83 1.90
CA GLU A 495 -17.78 33.82 1.31
C GLU A 495 -17.53 32.44 1.88
N TYR A 496 -16.26 32.03 1.99
CA TYR A 496 -15.89 30.74 2.60
C TYR A 496 -16.31 30.68 4.08
N GLU A 497 -16.15 31.78 4.82
CA GLU A 497 -16.58 31.86 6.21
C GLU A 497 -18.11 31.77 6.32
N ALA A 498 -18.86 32.48 5.47
CA ALA A 498 -20.32 32.46 5.49
C ALA A 498 -20.89 31.06 5.21
N ILE A 499 -20.27 30.31 4.26
CA ILE A 499 -20.66 28.91 3.99
C ILE A 499 -20.27 28.01 5.17
N ALA A 500 -19.06 28.16 5.73
CA ALA A 500 -18.60 27.39 6.88
C ALA A 500 -19.50 27.62 8.11
N ASP A 501 -19.89 28.85 8.39
CA ASP A 501 -20.77 29.19 9.52
C ASP A 501 -22.17 28.58 9.35
N ARG A 502 -22.70 28.56 8.12
CA ARG A 502 -23.96 27.90 7.80
C ARG A 502 -23.85 26.39 8.00
N THR A 503 -22.80 25.78 7.49
CA THR A 503 -22.49 24.35 7.67
C THR A 503 -22.40 23.99 9.16
N LEU A 504 -21.65 24.77 9.94
CA LEU A 504 -21.52 24.59 11.40
C LEU A 504 -22.87 24.69 12.12
N ALA A 505 -23.67 25.70 11.82
CA ALA A 505 -24.98 25.89 12.44
C ALA A 505 -25.92 24.71 12.19
N ARG A 506 -25.81 24.05 11.06
CA ARG A 506 -26.66 22.93 10.65
C ARG A 506 -26.04 21.55 10.91
N PHE A 507 -24.78 21.47 11.28
CA PHE A 507 -24.11 20.19 11.59
C PHE A 507 -24.74 19.47 12.78
N SER A 508 -25.44 20.21 13.66
CA SER A 508 -26.23 19.66 14.77
C SER A 508 -27.29 18.63 14.33
N ARG A 509 -27.72 18.64 13.05
CA ARG A 509 -28.64 17.64 12.48
C ARG A 509 -28.04 16.22 12.53
N PHE A 510 -26.72 16.09 12.49
CA PHE A 510 -26.06 14.78 12.59
C PHE A 510 -26.16 14.18 13.99
N TRP A 511 -26.35 15.00 15.04
CA TRP A 511 -26.37 14.47 16.40
C TRP A 511 -27.69 13.76 16.72
N ASN A 512 -27.62 12.44 17.02
CA ASN A 512 -28.76 11.68 17.48
C ASN A 512 -28.72 11.59 19.01
N SER A 513 -29.58 12.37 19.69
CA SER A 513 -29.62 12.46 21.14
C SER A 513 -30.17 11.20 21.83
N GLU A 514 -30.89 10.33 21.10
CA GLU A 514 -31.47 9.10 21.65
C GLU A 514 -30.39 8.03 21.92
N VAL A 515 -29.39 7.99 21.05
CA VAL A 515 -28.30 7.00 21.13
C VAL A 515 -26.96 7.57 21.59
N GLY A 516 -26.81 8.91 21.59
CA GLY A 516 -25.62 9.62 22.05
C GLY A 516 -24.42 9.57 21.08
N TYR A 517 -24.70 9.39 19.77
CA TYR A 517 -23.72 9.49 18.69
C TYR A 517 -24.38 10.02 17.41
N CYS A 518 -23.62 10.19 16.30
CA CYS A 518 -24.11 10.82 15.10
C CYS A 518 -24.77 9.81 14.14
N TYR A 519 -25.75 10.29 13.36
CA TYR A 519 -26.21 9.60 12.14
C TYR A 519 -25.05 9.45 11.15
N ASP A 520 -24.99 8.31 10.44
CA ASP A 520 -23.99 8.07 9.42
C ASP A 520 -24.24 8.90 8.13
N VAL A 521 -25.50 8.94 7.70
CA VAL A 521 -25.94 9.74 6.54
C VAL A 521 -27.26 10.42 6.85
N LEU A 522 -27.34 11.73 6.54
CA LEU A 522 -28.61 12.47 6.56
C LEU A 522 -29.27 12.49 5.17
N ASP A 523 -30.57 12.70 5.17
CA ASP A 523 -31.37 12.91 3.97
C ASP A 523 -31.19 11.78 2.92
N THR A 524 -31.10 10.54 3.38
CA THR A 524 -31.14 9.37 2.49
C THR A 524 -32.56 9.18 1.93
N PRO A 525 -32.77 8.43 0.86
CA PRO A 525 -34.10 8.13 0.32
C PRO A 525 -35.09 7.53 1.34
N THR A 526 -34.57 6.95 2.43
CA THR A 526 -35.36 6.30 3.49
C THR A 526 -35.36 7.03 4.81
N GLY A 527 -34.79 8.25 4.85
CA GLY A 527 -34.60 9.06 6.05
C GLY A 527 -33.16 9.12 6.52
N ASN A 528 -32.93 9.50 7.78
CA ASN A 528 -31.58 9.57 8.34
C ASN A 528 -31.10 8.18 8.77
N ASP A 529 -29.86 7.81 8.40
CA ASP A 529 -29.26 6.51 8.74
C ASP A 529 -28.63 6.55 10.16
N PRO A 530 -29.19 5.85 11.15
CA PRO A 530 -28.68 5.82 12.52
C PRO A 530 -27.59 4.77 12.74
N THR A 531 -27.13 4.09 11.71
CA THR A 531 -26.19 2.97 11.81
C THR A 531 -24.87 3.40 12.46
N LEU A 532 -24.40 2.63 13.45
CA LEU A 532 -23.12 2.92 14.09
C LEU A 532 -21.96 2.45 13.23
N ARG A 533 -21.34 3.42 12.55
CA ARG A 533 -20.15 3.27 11.70
C ARG A 533 -19.03 4.18 12.18
N PRO A 534 -17.76 3.92 11.78
CA PRO A 534 -16.61 4.69 12.23
C PRO A 534 -16.53 6.11 11.63
N ASN A 535 -17.31 6.42 10.60
CA ASN A 535 -17.21 7.64 9.80
C ASN A 535 -17.31 8.93 10.64
N GLN A 536 -18.11 8.92 11.69
CA GLN A 536 -18.28 10.04 12.61
C GLN A 536 -16.99 10.43 13.35
N ILE A 537 -15.98 9.55 13.42
CA ILE A 537 -14.71 9.85 14.09
C ILE A 537 -13.99 11.03 13.42
N PHE A 538 -14.20 11.24 12.11
CA PHE A 538 -13.60 12.35 11.38
C PHE A 538 -14.17 13.70 11.79
N ALA A 539 -15.42 13.76 12.23
CA ALA A 539 -15.99 14.99 12.79
C ALA A 539 -15.33 15.40 14.12
N VAL A 540 -14.54 14.49 14.73
CA VAL A 540 -13.75 14.76 15.94
C VAL A 540 -12.26 14.90 15.63
N SER A 541 -11.70 14.05 14.78
CA SER A 541 -10.23 13.98 14.55
C SER A 541 -9.70 15.12 13.65
N LEU A 542 -10.51 15.65 12.73
CA LEU A 542 -10.11 16.77 11.87
C LEU A 542 -9.82 18.04 12.71
N THR A 543 -8.97 18.92 12.17
CA THR A 543 -8.56 20.15 12.89
C THR A 543 -9.74 21.02 13.23
N GLU A 544 -10.61 21.30 12.26
CA GLU A 544 -11.84 22.04 12.44
C GLU A 544 -12.98 21.06 12.75
N THR A 545 -13.34 20.94 14.04
CA THR A 545 -14.43 20.06 14.47
C THR A 545 -15.75 20.84 14.53
N PRO A 546 -16.83 20.33 13.92
CA PRO A 546 -18.15 20.94 14.01
C PRO A 546 -18.98 20.48 15.24
N LEU A 547 -18.44 19.60 16.09
CA LEU A 547 -19.13 19.02 17.25
C LEU A 547 -18.72 19.73 18.55
N THR A 548 -19.69 19.85 19.49
CA THR A 548 -19.42 20.34 20.86
C THR A 548 -18.55 19.34 21.64
N PRO A 549 -17.84 19.75 22.69
CA PRO A 549 -17.00 18.84 23.49
C PRO A 549 -17.76 17.62 24.05
N ALA A 550 -19.03 17.78 24.44
CA ALA A 550 -19.87 16.67 24.93
C ALA A 550 -20.18 15.67 23.78
N GLN A 551 -20.49 16.16 22.59
CA GLN A 551 -20.74 15.34 21.41
C GLN A 551 -19.47 14.62 20.94
N GLN A 552 -18.32 15.32 20.94
CA GLN A 552 -17.01 14.69 20.63
C GLN A 552 -16.74 13.50 21.54
N ARG A 553 -16.97 13.64 22.85
CA ARG A 553 -16.86 12.55 23.82
C ARG A 553 -17.80 11.40 23.50
N GLY A 554 -19.09 11.69 23.21
CA GLY A 554 -20.07 10.66 22.85
C GLY A 554 -19.66 9.86 21.63
N VAL A 555 -19.12 10.51 20.59
CA VAL A 555 -18.60 9.86 19.38
C VAL A 555 -17.41 8.94 19.71
N VAL A 556 -16.42 9.44 20.46
CA VAL A 556 -15.21 8.66 20.80
C VAL A 556 -15.59 7.45 21.65
N ASP A 557 -16.48 7.63 22.64
CA ASP A 557 -16.93 6.57 23.54
C ASP A 557 -17.74 5.48 22.80
N ALA A 558 -18.61 5.88 21.86
CA ALA A 558 -19.37 4.93 21.03
C ALA A 558 -18.44 4.13 20.11
N CYS A 559 -17.48 4.78 19.44
CA CYS A 559 -16.49 4.09 18.62
C CYS A 559 -15.61 3.16 19.45
N ALA A 560 -15.13 3.59 20.61
CA ALA A 560 -14.30 2.77 21.51
C ALA A 560 -15.03 1.51 21.98
N ARG A 561 -16.31 1.64 22.38
CA ARG A 561 -17.09 0.54 22.92
C ARG A 561 -17.46 -0.52 21.90
N SER A 562 -17.79 -0.14 20.67
CA SER A 562 -18.41 -1.05 19.69
C SER A 562 -17.53 -1.33 18.47
N LEU A 563 -16.64 -0.41 18.08
CA LEU A 563 -15.89 -0.50 16.82
C LEU A 563 -14.40 -0.77 17.02
N LEU A 564 -13.80 -0.31 18.11
CA LEU A 564 -12.36 -0.43 18.34
C LEU A 564 -11.94 -1.89 18.50
N THR A 565 -10.83 -2.25 17.83
CA THR A 565 -10.13 -3.53 17.97
C THR A 565 -8.63 -3.27 18.12
N SER A 566 -7.83 -4.34 18.24
CA SER A 566 -6.36 -4.23 18.30
C SER A 566 -5.72 -3.58 17.07
N TYR A 567 -6.37 -3.66 15.89
CA TYR A 567 -5.73 -3.26 14.63
C TYR A 567 -6.49 -2.16 13.86
N GLY A 568 -7.52 -1.57 14.45
CA GLY A 568 -8.31 -0.54 13.80
C GLY A 568 -9.77 -0.53 14.26
N LEU A 569 -10.65 0.06 13.45
CA LEU A 569 -12.06 0.10 13.76
C LEU A 569 -12.86 -0.78 12.80
N ARG A 570 -13.86 -1.48 13.35
CA ARG A 570 -14.87 -2.16 12.53
C ARG A 570 -15.61 -1.16 11.66
N SER A 571 -15.89 -1.53 10.42
CA SER A 571 -16.66 -0.69 9.48
C SER A 571 -18.16 -0.65 9.80
N LEU A 572 -18.64 -1.57 10.68
CA LEU A 572 -20.00 -1.67 11.16
C LEU A 572 -20.00 -2.26 12.56
N ALA A 573 -20.87 -1.78 13.44
CA ALA A 573 -20.98 -2.33 14.79
C ALA A 573 -21.59 -3.75 14.79
N PRO A 574 -21.13 -4.64 15.70
CA PRO A 574 -21.56 -6.05 15.72
C PRO A 574 -23.04 -6.29 16.01
N ASP A 575 -23.74 -5.34 16.61
CA ASP A 575 -25.17 -5.39 16.91
C ASP A 575 -26.07 -5.02 15.72
N GLN A 576 -25.47 -4.59 14.59
CA GLN A 576 -26.23 -4.20 13.42
C GLN A 576 -26.63 -5.43 12.58
N PRO A 577 -27.86 -5.44 12.01
CA PRO A 577 -28.37 -6.61 11.28
C PRO A 577 -27.54 -7.04 10.07
N SER A 578 -26.82 -6.12 9.44
CA SER A 578 -25.97 -6.37 8.26
C SER A 578 -24.53 -6.72 8.62
N TYR A 579 -24.20 -6.90 9.92
CA TYR A 579 -22.83 -7.18 10.33
C TYR A 579 -22.32 -8.51 9.79
N GLN A 580 -21.12 -8.47 9.22
CA GLN A 580 -20.41 -9.63 8.67
C GLN A 580 -18.96 -9.60 9.18
N ALA A 581 -18.64 -10.48 10.11
CA ALA A 581 -17.32 -10.54 10.74
C ALA A 581 -16.25 -11.13 9.82
N HIS A 582 -16.64 -11.99 8.86
CA HIS A 582 -15.70 -12.76 8.04
C HIS A 582 -15.56 -12.19 6.62
N TYR A 583 -14.32 -11.91 6.22
CA TYR A 583 -13.95 -11.48 4.87
C TYR A 583 -13.35 -12.66 4.08
N GLY A 584 -14.14 -13.31 3.26
CA GLY A 584 -13.69 -14.47 2.50
C GLY A 584 -14.80 -15.05 1.62
N GLY A 585 -14.49 -16.17 0.96
CA GLY A 585 -15.41 -16.83 0.04
C GLY A 585 -15.29 -16.32 -1.39
N ASP A 586 -16.37 -16.47 -2.16
CA ASP A 586 -16.43 -15.97 -3.53
C ASP A 586 -16.43 -14.41 -3.58
N PRO A 587 -16.25 -13.79 -4.76
CA PRO A 587 -16.19 -12.33 -4.87
C PRO A 587 -17.42 -11.62 -4.28
N ARG A 588 -18.63 -12.21 -4.39
CA ARG A 588 -19.85 -11.61 -3.84
C ARG A 588 -19.88 -11.66 -2.31
N GLN A 589 -19.49 -12.78 -1.72
CA GLN A 589 -19.40 -12.93 -0.26
C GLN A 589 -18.32 -12.02 0.33
N ARG A 590 -17.13 -12.08 -0.26
CA ARG A 590 -15.98 -11.31 0.17
C ARG A 590 -16.23 -9.80 0.10
N ASP A 591 -16.61 -9.29 -1.06
CA ASP A 591 -16.80 -7.86 -1.28
C ASP A 591 -18.09 -7.36 -0.59
N GLY A 592 -19.07 -8.24 -0.38
CA GLY A 592 -20.24 -8.00 0.46
C GLY A 592 -19.94 -7.76 1.94
N ALA A 593 -18.81 -8.30 2.45
CA ALA A 593 -18.35 -8.08 3.83
C ALA A 593 -17.43 -6.85 3.99
N TYR A 594 -16.88 -6.31 2.89
CA TYR A 594 -15.75 -5.39 2.88
C TYR A 594 -15.94 -4.13 3.75
N HIS A 595 -17.19 -3.59 3.81
CA HIS A 595 -17.55 -2.44 4.64
C HIS A 595 -18.73 -2.75 5.57
N GLN A 596 -18.93 -4.04 5.92
CA GLN A 596 -20.07 -4.49 6.73
C GLN A 596 -19.63 -5.24 8.01
N GLY A 597 -18.46 -4.89 8.55
CA GLY A 597 -17.97 -5.48 9.78
C GLY A 597 -16.46 -5.69 9.83
N THR A 598 -15.79 -5.83 8.68
CA THR A 598 -14.33 -5.87 8.61
C THR A 598 -13.69 -4.69 9.33
N VAL A 599 -12.58 -4.96 10.00
CA VAL A 599 -11.75 -3.94 10.66
C VAL A 599 -10.86 -3.28 9.62
N TRP A 600 -10.82 -1.96 9.62
CA TRP A 600 -9.96 -1.15 8.75
C TRP A 600 -8.83 -0.53 9.56
N GLY A 601 -7.58 -0.88 9.18
CA GLY A 601 -6.39 -0.50 9.94
C GLY A 601 -6.13 1.00 9.95
N TRP A 602 -6.40 1.70 8.83
CA TRP A 602 -6.15 3.13 8.72
C TRP A 602 -6.98 4.00 9.69
N LEU A 603 -8.15 3.53 10.09
CA LEU A 603 -9.04 4.26 10.99
C LEU A 603 -8.47 4.44 12.40
N ILE A 604 -7.45 3.63 12.78
CA ILE A 604 -6.81 3.74 14.10
C ILE A 604 -6.18 5.13 14.30
N GLY A 605 -5.61 5.71 13.23
CA GLY A 605 -5.00 7.04 13.31
C GLY A 605 -5.99 8.13 13.65
N ALA A 606 -7.14 8.14 12.96
CA ALA A 606 -8.22 9.09 13.26
C ALA A 606 -8.78 8.88 14.67
N PHE A 607 -8.95 7.62 15.12
CA PHE A 607 -9.41 7.31 16.47
C PHE A 607 -8.44 7.81 17.54
N VAL A 608 -7.15 7.54 17.41
CA VAL A 608 -6.11 7.99 18.35
C VAL A 608 -6.10 9.53 18.48
N ILE A 609 -6.19 10.23 17.36
CA ILE A 609 -6.21 11.70 17.36
C ILE A 609 -7.51 12.26 18.00
N ALA A 610 -8.65 11.63 17.73
CA ALA A 610 -9.91 11.99 18.37
C ALA A 610 -9.87 11.71 19.88
N HIS A 611 -9.32 10.56 20.29
CA HIS A 611 -9.13 10.22 21.70
C HIS A 611 -8.22 11.23 22.41
N LEU A 612 -7.08 11.55 21.79
CA LEU A 612 -6.14 12.54 22.33
C LEU A 612 -6.80 13.93 22.51
N ARG A 613 -7.64 14.35 21.55
CA ARG A 613 -8.40 15.61 21.66
C ARG A 613 -9.39 15.61 22.84
N VAL A 614 -10.07 14.48 23.07
CA VAL A 614 -11.14 14.38 24.09
C VAL A 614 -10.59 14.17 25.49
N TYR A 615 -9.55 13.33 25.61
CA TYR A 615 -9.05 12.86 26.90
C TYR A 615 -7.71 13.46 27.30
N ALA A 616 -6.97 14.05 26.35
CA ALA A 616 -5.64 14.63 26.55
C ALA A 616 -4.65 13.66 27.25
N ASP A 617 -4.79 12.36 26.97
CA ASP A 617 -3.91 11.30 27.52
C ASP A 617 -3.05 10.68 26.39
N PRO A 618 -1.82 11.18 26.20
CA PRO A 618 -0.93 10.67 25.16
C PRO A 618 -0.40 9.26 25.46
N ILE A 619 -0.37 8.85 26.73
CA ILE A 619 0.10 7.50 27.11
C ILE A 619 -0.93 6.46 26.67
N GLN A 620 -2.19 6.67 27.03
CA GLN A 620 -3.28 5.79 26.60
C GLN A 620 -3.44 5.81 25.07
N ALA A 621 -3.30 6.98 24.45
CA ALA A 621 -3.37 7.14 23.00
C ALA A 621 -2.31 6.29 22.27
N ARG A 622 -1.08 6.19 22.78
CA ARG A 622 -0.02 5.32 22.26
C ARG A 622 -0.32 3.84 22.40
N GLN A 623 -0.92 3.45 23.51
CA GLN A 623 -1.27 2.04 23.77
C GLN A 623 -2.20 1.45 22.70
N PHE A 624 -3.04 2.27 22.06
CA PHE A 624 -3.88 1.81 20.95
C PHE A 624 -3.07 1.48 19.69
N LEU A 625 -1.84 1.98 19.56
CA LEU A 625 -0.95 1.72 18.43
C LEU A 625 0.02 0.56 18.67
N GLU A 626 0.26 0.16 19.92
CA GLU A 626 1.22 -0.90 20.28
C GLU A 626 0.92 -2.25 19.60
N PRO A 627 -0.34 -2.71 19.44
CA PRO A 627 -0.62 -3.98 18.76
C PRO A 627 -0.13 -4.01 17.30
N MET A 628 0.08 -2.86 16.66
CA MET A 628 0.64 -2.79 15.30
C MET A 628 2.09 -3.31 15.25
N ALA A 629 2.84 -3.20 16.35
CA ALA A 629 4.18 -3.77 16.43
C ALA A 629 4.18 -5.31 16.32
N ASP A 630 3.20 -5.96 16.93
CA ASP A 630 3.03 -7.42 16.83
C ASP A 630 2.64 -7.84 15.42
N HIS A 631 1.79 -7.01 14.77
CA HIS A 631 1.36 -7.28 13.40
C HIS A 631 2.50 -7.25 12.39
N LEU A 632 3.55 -6.43 12.57
CA LEU A 632 4.73 -6.39 11.70
C LEU A 632 5.46 -7.74 11.58
N ASN A 633 5.27 -8.64 12.55
CA ASN A 633 5.83 -9.99 12.58
C ASN A 633 4.89 -11.06 12.01
N ASN A 634 3.72 -10.65 11.53
CA ASN A 634 2.68 -11.57 11.08
C ASN A 634 2.18 -11.14 9.69
N HIS A 635 1.78 -12.07 8.84
CA HIS A 635 1.20 -11.85 7.52
C HIS A 635 2.13 -11.07 6.57
N GLY A 636 1.97 -9.76 6.39
CA GLY A 636 2.85 -8.89 5.61
C GLY A 636 4.03 -8.39 6.46
N LEU A 637 5.18 -9.06 6.36
CA LEU A 637 6.34 -8.80 7.22
C LEU A 637 6.90 -7.39 7.03
N GLY A 638 7.01 -6.66 8.13
CA GLY A 638 7.56 -5.31 8.15
C GLY A 638 6.63 -4.23 7.61
N SER A 639 5.36 -4.57 7.30
CA SER A 639 4.33 -3.65 6.86
C SER A 639 3.01 -3.91 7.59
N LEU A 640 1.96 -3.13 7.30
CA LEU A 640 0.65 -3.25 7.91
C LEU A 640 -0.40 -3.59 6.87
N SER A 641 -1.27 -4.56 7.20
CA SER A 641 -2.35 -5.01 6.33
C SER A 641 -3.46 -3.97 6.19
N GLU A 642 -4.24 -4.12 5.14
CA GLU A 642 -5.38 -3.28 4.78
C GLU A 642 -6.52 -3.42 5.78
N ILE A 643 -7.03 -4.65 5.92
CA ILE A 643 -8.20 -5.00 6.71
C ILE A 643 -7.93 -6.24 7.56
N PHE A 644 -8.84 -6.48 8.51
CA PHE A 644 -8.81 -7.66 9.37
C PHE A 644 -10.23 -8.17 9.56
N GLU A 645 -10.37 -9.44 10.01
CA GLU A 645 -11.65 -9.98 10.39
C GLU A 645 -12.32 -9.12 11.47
N GLY A 646 -13.64 -9.07 11.46
CA GLY A 646 -14.42 -8.32 12.45
C GLY A 646 -14.38 -8.91 13.86
N ASP A 647 -14.25 -10.24 13.97
CA ASP A 647 -14.25 -10.98 15.22
C ASP A 647 -12.91 -11.69 15.48
N PRO A 648 -12.59 -12.01 16.75
CA PRO A 648 -11.39 -12.78 17.08
C PRO A 648 -11.32 -14.11 16.30
N PRO A 649 -10.10 -14.44 15.83
CA PRO A 649 -8.79 -13.92 16.22
C PRO A 649 -8.33 -12.65 15.48
N ILE A 650 -9.20 -11.87 14.84
CA ILE A 650 -8.89 -10.63 14.12
C ILE A 650 -7.80 -10.87 13.03
N THR A 651 -8.00 -11.90 12.23
CA THR A 651 -7.03 -12.36 11.22
C THR A 651 -6.84 -11.30 10.13
N PRO A 652 -5.59 -10.98 9.73
CA PRO A 652 -5.31 -10.05 8.64
C PRO A 652 -5.88 -10.54 7.30
N ARG A 653 -6.39 -9.61 6.50
CA ARG A 653 -6.97 -9.83 5.19
C ARG A 653 -6.59 -8.69 4.22
N GLY A 654 -7.09 -8.76 3.00
CA GLY A 654 -6.84 -7.75 1.99
C GLY A 654 -5.39 -7.70 1.51
N CYS A 655 -4.91 -6.51 1.22
CA CYS A 655 -3.51 -6.22 0.90
C CYS A 655 -2.60 -6.49 2.10
N ILE A 656 -1.44 -7.09 1.84
CA ILE A 656 -0.46 -7.38 2.90
C ILE A 656 0.30 -6.13 3.37
N ALA A 657 0.32 -5.10 2.53
CA ALA A 657 1.00 -3.83 2.78
C ALA A 657 0.12 -2.69 2.26
N GLN A 658 -0.43 -1.88 3.18
CA GLN A 658 -1.38 -0.83 2.86
C GLN A 658 -0.86 0.54 3.26
N ALA A 659 -0.82 1.46 2.30
CA ALA A 659 -0.24 2.80 2.45
C ALA A 659 -0.90 3.60 3.58
N TRP A 660 -2.23 3.73 3.58
CA TRP A 660 -2.92 4.52 4.59
C TRP A 660 -2.87 3.93 6.00
N THR A 661 -2.76 2.58 6.16
CA THR A 661 -2.59 1.98 7.49
C THR A 661 -1.23 2.36 8.08
N VAL A 662 -0.15 2.22 7.29
CA VAL A 662 1.20 2.65 7.69
C VAL A 662 1.24 4.16 7.97
N ALA A 663 0.64 4.96 7.08
CA ALA A 663 0.59 6.42 7.19
C ALA A 663 -0.10 6.87 8.47
N GLU A 664 -1.28 6.34 8.74
CA GLU A 664 -2.10 6.77 9.85
C GLU A 664 -1.51 6.36 11.21
N VAL A 665 -0.83 5.22 11.28
CA VAL A 665 -0.07 4.83 12.49
C VAL A 665 1.10 5.81 12.74
N LEU A 666 1.89 6.14 11.72
CA LEU A 666 2.99 7.11 11.83
C LEU A 666 2.50 8.51 12.20
N ARG A 667 1.41 8.98 11.56
CA ARG A 667 0.80 10.29 11.82
C ARG A 667 0.25 10.37 13.26
N ALA A 668 -0.44 9.34 13.69
CA ALA A 668 -1.00 9.27 15.04
C ALA A 668 0.10 9.21 16.11
N TRP A 669 1.14 8.39 15.88
CA TRP A 669 2.29 8.36 16.79
C TRP A 669 2.89 9.77 16.98
N ASN A 670 3.18 10.48 15.90
CA ASN A 670 3.71 11.83 15.97
C ASN A 670 2.77 12.81 16.71
N ALA A 671 1.45 12.63 16.60
CA ALA A 671 0.49 13.46 17.32
C ALA A 671 0.52 13.25 18.83
N THR A 672 0.89 12.05 19.31
CA THR A 672 1.00 11.75 20.75
C THR A 672 2.26 12.31 21.40
N GLU A 673 3.18 12.87 20.63
CA GLU A 673 4.43 13.45 21.13
C GLU A 673 4.37 14.96 21.34
N ARG A 674 3.35 15.58 20.79
CA ARG A 674 3.07 17.01 20.90
C ARG A 674 2.19 17.32 22.10
#